data_3ffe17090127d284f386520fd16f0326
#
_entry.id   3ffe17090127d284f386520fd16f0326
#
_cell.length_a   1.000
_cell.length_b   1.000
_cell.length_c   1.000
_cell.angle_alpha   90.00
_cell.angle_beta   90.00
_cell.angle_gamma   90.00
#
_symmetry.space_group_name_H-M   'P 1'
#
loop_
_entity.id
_entity.type
_entity.pdbx_description
1 polymer ?
#
loop_
_entity_poly.entity_id
_entity_poly.type
_entity_poly.pdbx_seq_one_letter_code
_entity_poly.pdbx_strand_id
1 'polypeptide(L)'
;MSTLRFLSFLLLGVVAVALATQPVSVQAQLVTSLAVIFLLAALWKFARGAESRQLFIALALFVVLRYVYWRITSTLPPLSDPVGLTCGSILLAAELYCVAMLFLTLVVNAEPLTREPAPQIEDEALPVVDVLVPSYDEDASILATTLAAAKSIDYPVDRLNVFLLDDGGTDQKCADPDPQIAERAKARRAALQELCAALGCYYLTRERNEHAKAGNLNAALTRISGDIVVVLDADHAPFRSFLRETIGYFFEDDRLFLVQTPHVFLNPDPIEQNLRTFRRMPSENEMFYGITQRGLDKWNAAFFCGSAALLRRAALDETDGFSGVSVTEDCETALELHARGWTSVYVDRPLVAGLQPESFVSFIGQRVRWCQGMLQIFLLRNPLLKRGLEPLQRLGYLSSMSFWFFPFPRLVFMLAPLAFILFDVKIFVSNIEEAIAYTATYVVVNAMLQNYLFGKVRWPWMSELYEYCQGVFLSKAIVSVFLRPRSPSFEVTAKGAVQTQDRLSEFAWPFFAIYGLLALGAAVAVYRCVAEPGVRQLMFFVGLWNMFNLVTAGVALGAVAERRRREAHPRLSIERRGALALGEEHIRVAIEEVSAGGCRLRAATEADAKALAAAKVAEGRLFIDSCVDAARRPSLSARIVSVAPDGRAAAAFALSQPQDYLALADLMYGDASALERFQAARRAHKGIVAGTVQFLWWGAIEPLRAFAYLRPRAGDPSLREPPPFADFSTIFGRRPQRLRPPADERATPAIERKRSATDEKV
;
A
#
# COMPACT_ATOMS: atom_id res chain seq x y z
N MET A 1 -13.01 12.74 -28.55
CA MET A 1 -14.12 13.64 -28.10
C MET A 1 -14.50 14.54 -29.24
N SER A 2 -15.81 14.72 -29.56
CA SER A 2 -16.18 15.66 -30.61
C SER A 2 -15.85 17.10 -30.18
N THR A 3 -15.44 17.96 -31.12
CA THR A 3 -15.11 19.37 -30.88
C THR A 3 -16.20 20.11 -30.12
N LEU A 4 -17.46 19.79 -30.39
CA LEU A 4 -18.61 20.36 -29.70
C LEU A 4 -18.66 19.99 -28.21
N ARG A 5 -18.35 18.75 -27.83
CA ARG A 5 -18.26 18.31 -26.43
C ARG A 5 -17.13 19.01 -25.69
N PHE A 6 -15.97 19.16 -26.34
CA PHE A 6 -14.84 19.88 -25.76
C PHE A 6 -15.19 21.35 -25.48
N LEU A 7 -15.82 22.04 -26.45
CA LEU A 7 -16.27 23.44 -26.29
C LEU A 7 -17.33 23.58 -25.18
N SER A 8 -18.25 22.61 -25.06
CA SER A 8 -19.26 22.60 -24.00
C SER A 8 -18.60 22.47 -22.61
N PHE A 9 -17.61 21.59 -22.45
CA PHE A 9 -16.87 21.44 -21.20
C PHE A 9 -16.07 22.69 -20.86
N LEU A 10 -15.42 23.32 -21.85
CA LEU A 10 -14.69 24.56 -21.67
C LEU A 10 -15.62 25.68 -21.20
N LEU A 11 -16.77 25.83 -21.85
CA LEU A 11 -17.77 26.83 -21.49
C LEU A 11 -18.30 26.61 -20.06
N LEU A 12 -18.64 25.36 -19.71
CA LEU A 12 -19.07 25.00 -18.35
C LEU A 12 -17.99 25.31 -17.31
N GLY A 13 -16.73 25.05 -17.63
CA GLY A 13 -15.58 25.39 -16.78
C GLY A 13 -15.45 26.89 -16.57
N VAL A 14 -15.57 27.70 -17.63
CA VAL A 14 -15.54 29.17 -17.55
C VAL A 14 -16.70 29.70 -16.71
N VAL A 15 -17.91 29.17 -16.91
CA VAL A 15 -19.10 29.57 -16.12
C VAL A 15 -18.90 29.19 -14.64
N ALA A 16 -18.38 28.01 -14.34
CA ALA A 16 -18.12 27.60 -12.97
C ALA A 16 -17.09 28.50 -12.27
N VAL A 17 -16.01 28.87 -12.97
CA VAL A 17 -15.01 29.81 -12.44
C VAL A 17 -15.63 31.19 -12.27
N ALA A 18 -16.38 31.69 -13.23
CA ALA A 18 -17.06 32.98 -13.14
C ALA A 18 -18.02 33.05 -11.94
N LEU A 19 -18.81 32.02 -11.72
CA LEU A 19 -19.69 31.91 -10.54
C LEU A 19 -18.90 31.79 -9.22
N ALA A 20 -17.80 31.06 -9.22
CA ALA A 20 -16.97 30.90 -8.03
C ALA A 20 -16.24 32.19 -7.63
N THR A 21 -15.94 33.05 -8.57
CA THR A 21 -15.21 34.31 -8.35
C THR A 21 -16.12 35.55 -8.17
N GLN A 22 -17.47 35.40 -8.23
CA GLN A 22 -18.37 36.51 -7.99
C GLN A 22 -18.25 37.03 -6.55
N PRO A 23 -18.06 38.33 -6.35
CA PRO A 23 -18.10 38.95 -5.04
C PRO A 23 -19.52 38.86 -4.46
N VAL A 24 -19.63 38.33 -3.26
CA VAL A 24 -20.90 38.22 -2.52
C VAL A 24 -20.68 38.65 -1.08
N SER A 25 -21.74 39.11 -0.40
CA SER A 25 -21.66 39.35 1.04
C SER A 25 -21.36 38.05 1.83
N VAL A 26 -20.75 38.18 3.01
CA VAL A 26 -20.43 37.04 3.86
C VAL A 26 -21.70 36.24 4.23
N GLN A 27 -22.82 36.97 4.43
CA GLN A 27 -24.13 36.33 4.71
C GLN A 27 -24.63 35.52 3.52
N ALA A 28 -24.58 36.10 2.30
CA ALA A 28 -24.96 35.40 1.07
C ALA A 28 -24.06 34.18 0.83
N GLN A 29 -22.76 34.27 1.12
CA GLN A 29 -21.82 33.16 1.05
C GLN A 29 -22.22 32.03 2.01
N LEU A 30 -22.53 32.38 3.27
CA LEU A 30 -22.93 31.39 4.27
C LEU A 30 -24.22 30.68 3.86
N VAL A 31 -25.25 31.45 3.43
CA VAL A 31 -26.53 30.85 2.97
C VAL A 31 -26.31 29.93 1.77
N THR A 32 -25.50 30.37 0.77
CA THR A 32 -25.19 29.56 -0.41
C THR A 32 -24.47 28.26 0.01
N SER A 33 -23.46 28.36 0.88
CA SER A 33 -22.71 27.18 1.35
C SER A 33 -23.59 26.23 2.12
N LEU A 34 -24.46 26.71 3.01
CA LEU A 34 -25.42 25.87 3.75
C LEU A 34 -26.44 25.20 2.82
N ALA A 35 -26.93 25.93 1.80
CA ALA A 35 -27.82 25.35 0.79
C ALA A 35 -27.12 24.23 0.00
N VAL A 36 -25.86 24.42 -0.38
CA VAL A 36 -25.06 23.38 -1.03
C VAL A 36 -24.82 22.19 -0.11
N ILE A 37 -24.47 22.40 1.17
CA ILE A 37 -24.30 21.30 2.14
C ILE A 37 -25.59 20.49 2.29
N PHE A 38 -26.74 21.16 2.37
CA PHE A 38 -28.03 20.50 2.44
C PHE A 38 -28.33 19.68 1.17
N LEU A 39 -28.06 20.26 -0.01
CA LEU A 39 -28.24 19.58 -1.30
C LEU A 39 -27.31 18.37 -1.43
N LEU A 40 -26.04 18.50 -1.02
CA LEU A 40 -25.08 17.38 -0.97
C LEU A 40 -25.58 16.26 -0.05
N ALA A 41 -26.12 16.61 1.14
CA ALA A 41 -26.68 15.62 2.06
C ALA A 41 -27.91 14.92 1.46
N ALA A 42 -28.77 15.65 0.77
CA ALA A 42 -29.94 15.11 0.07
C ALA A 42 -29.51 14.18 -1.08
N LEU A 43 -28.58 14.61 -1.95
CA LEU A 43 -28.04 13.78 -3.02
C LEU A 43 -27.42 12.49 -2.46
N TRP A 44 -26.63 12.58 -1.41
CA TRP A 44 -26.00 11.41 -0.79
C TRP A 44 -27.02 10.38 -0.28
N LYS A 45 -28.11 10.86 0.32
CA LYS A 45 -29.12 9.99 0.94
C LYS A 45 -30.12 9.41 -0.09
N PHE A 46 -30.54 10.22 -1.05
CA PHE A 46 -31.69 9.88 -1.90
C PHE A 46 -31.35 9.59 -3.36
N ALA A 47 -30.19 10.06 -3.87
CA ALA A 47 -29.82 9.92 -5.27
C ALA A 47 -28.74 8.86 -5.48
N ARG A 48 -28.90 8.07 -6.57
CA ARG A 48 -27.96 7.01 -6.94
C ARG A 48 -27.69 7.10 -8.45
N GLY A 49 -26.49 6.69 -8.87
CA GLY A 49 -26.10 6.65 -10.29
C GLY A 49 -25.01 7.68 -10.63
N ALA A 50 -24.49 7.58 -11.86
CA ALA A 50 -23.36 8.36 -12.35
C ALA A 50 -23.65 9.87 -12.38
N GLU A 51 -24.84 10.26 -12.86
CA GLU A 51 -25.22 11.68 -12.97
C GLU A 51 -25.31 12.35 -11.61
N SER A 52 -25.91 11.69 -10.62
CA SER A 52 -25.98 12.19 -9.24
C SER A 52 -24.59 12.32 -8.61
N ARG A 53 -23.68 11.39 -8.92
CA ARG A 53 -22.29 11.44 -8.48
C ARG A 53 -21.57 12.63 -9.10
N GLN A 54 -21.74 12.88 -10.40
CA GLN A 54 -21.14 14.03 -11.07
C GLN A 54 -21.67 15.35 -10.52
N LEU A 55 -23.00 15.46 -10.28
CA LEU A 55 -23.59 16.64 -9.65
C LEU A 55 -23.06 16.88 -8.24
N PHE A 56 -22.93 15.79 -7.44
CA PHE A 56 -22.34 15.89 -6.10
C PHE A 56 -20.91 16.45 -6.15
N ILE A 57 -20.08 15.92 -7.05
CA ILE A 57 -18.70 16.40 -7.23
C ILE A 57 -18.67 17.87 -7.68
N ALA A 58 -19.52 18.25 -8.65
CA ALA A 58 -19.56 19.61 -9.17
C ALA A 58 -19.96 20.65 -8.09
N LEU A 59 -20.97 20.32 -7.28
CA LEU A 59 -21.40 21.18 -6.17
C LEU A 59 -20.33 21.29 -5.08
N ALA A 60 -19.68 20.20 -4.75
CA ALA A 60 -18.57 20.22 -3.78
C ALA A 60 -17.40 21.06 -4.31
N LEU A 61 -17.02 20.88 -5.57
CA LEU A 61 -15.96 21.64 -6.23
C LEU A 61 -16.27 23.13 -6.29
N PHE A 62 -17.53 23.52 -6.50
CA PHE A 62 -17.96 24.92 -6.45
C PHE A 62 -17.61 25.59 -5.10
N VAL A 63 -17.90 24.93 -3.97
CA VAL A 63 -17.55 25.45 -2.63
C VAL A 63 -16.04 25.52 -2.45
N VAL A 64 -15.31 24.50 -2.91
CA VAL A 64 -13.83 24.49 -2.87
C VAL A 64 -13.24 25.65 -3.66
N LEU A 65 -13.71 25.91 -4.88
CA LEU A 65 -13.22 27.02 -5.71
C LEU A 65 -13.53 28.39 -5.09
N ARG A 66 -14.71 28.56 -4.48
CA ARG A 66 -15.04 29.78 -3.75
C ARG A 66 -14.12 30.00 -2.56
N TYR A 67 -13.84 28.94 -1.79
CA TYR A 67 -12.86 29.00 -0.71
C TYR A 67 -11.48 29.42 -1.21
N VAL A 68 -10.97 28.79 -2.28
CA VAL A 68 -9.65 29.09 -2.85
C VAL A 68 -9.57 30.55 -3.32
N TYR A 69 -10.61 31.03 -4.02
CA TYR A 69 -10.66 32.43 -4.47
C TYR A 69 -10.55 33.40 -3.30
N TRP A 70 -11.43 33.27 -2.29
CA TRP A 70 -11.39 34.07 -1.07
C TRP A 70 -10.05 33.98 -0.35
N ARG A 71 -9.49 32.80 -0.26
CA ARG A 71 -8.23 32.49 0.41
C ARG A 71 -7.04 33.24 -0.21
N ILE A 72 -7.00 33.29 -1.54
CA ILE A 72 -5.94 34.01 -2.29
C ILE A 72 -6.11 35.53 -2.22
N THR A 73 -7.35 35.99 -2.33
CA THR A 73 -7.61 37.42 -2.53
C THR A 73 -7.76 38.22 -1.24
N SER A 74 -8.14 37.57 -0.12
CA SER A 74 -8.61 38.30 1.06
C SER A 74 -7.90 37.94 2.38
N THR A 75 -7.09 36.89 2.42
CA THR A 75 -6.65 36.37 3.72
C THR A 75 -5.15 36.41 3.97
N LEU A 76 -4.37 36.85 2.99
CA LEU A 76 -2.92 36.97 3.19
C LEU A 76 -2.59 38.21 4.05
N PRO A 77 -1.62 38.06 4.98
CA PRO A 77 -1.11 39.22 5.72
C PRO A 77 -0.56 40.31 4.80
N PRO A 78 -0.60 41.59 5.24
CA PRO A 78 -0.12 42.68 4.43
C PRO A 78 1.41 42.70 4.29
N LEU A 79 1.93 43.38 3.26
CA LEU A 79 3.37 43.53 3.02
C LEU A 79 4.13 44.19 4.19
N SER A 80 3.43 44.92 5.05
CA SER A 80 3.98 45.53 6.28
C SER A 80 4.30 44.50 7.36
N ASP A 81 3.79 43.28 7.25
CA ASP A 81 4.13 42.13 8.13
C ASP A 81 4.83 41.05 7.32
N PRO A 82 6.15 41.15 7.07
CA PRO A 82 6.87 40.19 6.23
C PRO A 82 6.95 38.77 6.83
N VAL A 83 6.95 38.63 8.17
CA VAL A 83 6.97 37.33 8.84
C VAL A 83 5.62 36.65 8.69
N GLY A 84 4.53 37.37 8.98
CA GLY A 84 3.17 36.88 8.81
C GLY A 84 2.90 36.50 7.35
N LEU A 85 3.30 37.37 6.39
CA LEU A 85 3.15 37.12 4.96
C LEU A 85 3.92 35.86 4.51
N THR A 86 5.15 35.66 4.96
CA THR A 86 5.95 34.48 4.61
C THR A 86 5.29 33.22 5.15
N CYS A 87 4.95 33.19 6.43
CA CYS A 87 4.29 32.03 7.05
C CYS A 87 2.89 31.78 6.45
N GLY A 88 2.12 32.84 6.18
CA GLY A 88 0.82 32.76 5.52
C GLY A 88 0.90 32.24 4.09
N SER A 89 1.96 32.64 3.35
CA SER A 89 2.21 32.12 1.99
C SER A 89 2.58 30.64 1.99
N ILE A 90 3.36 30.20 2.98
CA ILE A 90 3.67 28.77 3.15
C ILE A 90 2.39 27.97 3.45
N LEU A 91 1.53 28.47 4.33
CA LEU A 91 0.25 27.86 4.62
C LEU A 91 -0.64 27.81 3.37
N LEU A 92 -0.74 28.91 2.63
CA LEU A 92 -1.50 28.96 1.37
C LEU A 92 -0.97 27.96 0.34
N ALA A 93 0.35 27.85 0.18
CA ALA A 93 0.96 26.87 -0.72
C ALA A 93 0.60 25.41 -0.32
N ALA A 94 0.58 25.11 0.97
CA ALA A 94 0.14 23.82 1.49
C ALA A 94 -1.35 23.52 1.18
N GLU A 95 -2.22 24.52 1.34
CA GLU A 95 -3.64 24.43 1.01
C GLU A 95 -3.86 24.25 -0.50
N LEU A 96 -3.17 25.02 -1.34
CA LEU A 96 -3.25 24.90 -2.79
C LEU A 96 -2.77 23.54 -3.30
N TYR A 97 -1.73 22.98 -2.68
CA TYR A 97 -1.32 21.58 -2.96
C TYR A 97 -2.47 20.62 -2.65
N CYS A 98 -3.13 20.74 -1.49
CA CYS A 98 -4.25 19.85 -1.14
C CYS A 98 -5.41 20.00 -2.13
N VAL A 99 -5.72 21.20 -2.59
CA VAL A 99 -6.74 21.45 -3.61
C VAL A 99 -6.34 20.87 -4.96
N ALA A 100 -5.08 21.03 -5.36
CA ALA A 100 -4.57 20.41 -6.60
C ALA A 100 -4.65 18.88 -6.53
N MET A 101 -4.27 18.27 -5.40
CA MET A 101 -4.42 16.82 -5.18
C MET A 101 -5.87 16.38 -5.17
N LEU A 102 -6.78 17.17 -4.57
CA LEU A 102 -8.21 16.91 -4.64
C LEU A 102 -8.70 16.91 -6.09
N PHE A 103 -8.31 17.90 -6.89
CA PHE A 103 -8.67 17.96 -8.30
C PHE A 103 -8.16 16.75 -9.10
N LEU A 104 -6.88 16.39 -8.96
CA LEU A 104 -6.30 15.21 -9.60
C LEU A 104 -7.02 13.93 -9.16
N THR A 105 -7.31 13.80 -7.87
CA THR A 105 -8.07 12.67 -7.31
C THR A 105 -9.48 12.59 -7.90
N LEU A 106 -10.15 13.73 -8.10
CA LEU A 106 -11.48 13.78 -8.72
C LEU A 106 -11.43 13.37 -10.19
N VAL A 107 -10.43 13.84 -10.96
CA VAL A 107 -10.24 13.45 -12.35
C VAL A 107 -10.03 11.93 -12.47
N VAL A 108 -9.19 11.36 -11.62
CA VAL A 108 -8.91 9.91 -11.62
C VAL A 108 -10.16 9.12 -11.19
N ASN A 109 -10.82 9.52 -10.11
CA ASN A 109 -11.85 8.72 -9.44
C ASN A 109 -13.29 9.21 -9.69
N ALA A 110 -13.51 10.08 -10.67
CA ALA A 110 -14.86 10.52 -11.02
C ALA A 110 -15.78 9.34 -11.36
N GLU A 111 -15.27 8.38 -12.09
CA GLU A 111 -16.00 7.18 -12.53
C GLU A 111 -15.06 5.97 -12.56
N PRO A 112 -14.77 5.33 -11.40
CA PRO A 112 -13.92 4.14 -11.34
C PRO A 112 -14.51 3.01 -12.17
N LEU A 113 -13.69 2.39 -13.01
CA LEU A 113 -14.13 1.32 -13.91
C LEU A 113 -14.36 0.02 -13.13
N THR A 114 -15.39 -0.73 -13.52
CA THR A 114 -15.60 -2.12 -13.10
C THR A 114 -15.51 -2.97 -14.34
N ARG A 115 -14.56 -3.88 -14.39
CA ARG A 115 -14.37 -4.79 -15.52
C ARG A 115 -15.36 -5.94 -15.45
N GLU A 116 -15.86 -6.34 -16.61
CA GLU A 116 -16.55 -7.62 -16.78
C GLU A 116 -15.57 -8.77 -16.52
N PRO A 117 -16.05 -9.96 -16.11
CA PRO A 117 -15.19 -11.12 -15.95
C PRO A 117 -14.40 -11.45 -17.21
N ALA A 118 -13.15 -11.91 -17.05
CA ALA A 118 -12.32 -12.34 -18.17
C ALA A 118 -13.01 -13.45 -19.01
N PRO A 119 -12.88 -13.42 -20.34
CA PRO A 119 -13.33 -14.54 -21.18
C PRO A 119 -12.69 -15.85 -20.74
N GLN A 120 -13.50 -16.91 -20.73
CA GLN A 120 -12.98 -18.25 -20.48
C GLN A 120 -12.37 -18.81 -21.77
N ILE A 121 -11.14 -19.26 -21.70
CA ILE A 121 -10.36 -19.78 -22.82
C ILE A 121 -10.20 -21.28 -22.66
N GLU A 122 -10.35 -22.03 -23.73
CA GLU A 122 -10.12 -23.47 -23.78
C GLU A 122 -8.64 -23.80 -23.53
N ASP A 123 -8.36 -24.92 -22.85
CA ASP A 123 -7.02 -25.27 -22.39
C ASP A 123 -6.00 -25.36 -23.53
N GLU A 124 -6.43 -25.80 -24.71
CA GLU A 124 -5.60 -25.93 -25.91
C GLU A 124 -5.14 -24.57 -26.48
N ALA A 125 -5.90 -23.51 -26.25
CA ALA A 125 -5.59 -22.17 -26.74
C ALA A 125 -4.80 -21.33 -25.74
N LEU A 126 -4.67 -21.78 -24.48
CA LEU A 126 -3.98 -21.03 -23.44
C LEU A 126 -2.48 -20.82 -23.75
N PRO A 127 -1.89 -19.63 -23.48
CA PRO A 127 -0.46 -19.37 -23.68
C PRO A 127 0.40 -20.07 -22.63
N VAL A 128 1.70 -20.14 -22.89
CA VAL A 128 2.66 -20.57 -21.86
C VAL A 128 2.89 -19.45 -20.87
N VAL A 129 2.77 -19.75 -19.57
CA VAL A 129 2.90 -18.81 -18.46
C VAL A 129 4.11 -19.14 -17.63
N ASP A 130 5.00 -18.16 -17.43
CA ASP A 130 6.15 -18.24 -16.56
C ASP A 130 5.91 -17.40 -15.30
N VAL A 131 5.77 -18.06 -14.14
CA VAL A 131 5.57 -17.42 -12.84
C VAL A 131 6.94 -17.19 -12.19
N LEU A 132 7.27 -15.93 -11.94
CA LEU A 132 8.53 -15.48 -11.37
C LEU A 132 8.34 -15.06 -9.91
N VAL A 133 9.10 -15.70 -9.02
CA VAL A 133 9.10 -15.39 -7.57
C VAL A 133 10.51 -14.90 -7.18
N PRO A 134 10.79 -13.59 -7.26
CA PRO A 134 12.06 -13.03 -6.83
C PRO A 134 12.21 -13.09 -5.31
N SER A 135 13.37 -13.54 -4.83
CA SER A 135 13.73 -13.68 -3.43
C SER A 135 15.13 -13.15 -3.15
N TYR A 136 15.33 -12.62 -1.94
CA TYR A 136 16.64 -12.12 -1.48
C TYR A 136 17.12 -12.78 -0.19
N ASP A 137 16.37 -12.71 0.90
CA ASP A 137 16.72 -13.26 2.22
C ASP A 137 15.48 -13.76 2.99
N GLU A 138 14.37 -14.00 2.28
CA GLU A 138 13.14 -14.49 2.88
C GLU A 138 13.31 -15.91 3.40
N ASP A 139 12.56 -16.24 4.47
CA ASP A 139 12.54 -17.57 5.07
C ASP A 139 12.05 -18.63 4.08
N ALA A 140 12.68 -19.80 4.10
CA ALA A 140 12.33 -20.90 3.22
C ALA A 140 10.88 -21.38 3.37
N SER A 141 10.26 -21.24 4.55
CA SER A 141 8.86 -21.60 4.78
C SER A 141 7.88 -20.64 4.08
N ILE A 142 8.23 -19.37 4.01
CA ILE A 142 7.46 -18.36 3.26
C ILE A 142 7.53 -18.68 1.76
N LEU A 143 8.74 -18.92 1.26
CA LEU A 143 8.97 -19.30 -0.14
C LEU A 143 8.26 -20.62 -0.51
N ALA A 144 8.33 -21.62 0.34
CA ALA A 144 7.66 -22.91 0.14
C ALA A 144 6.14 -22.73 0.01
N THR A 145 5.54 -21.86 0.83
CA THR A 145 4.11 -21.55 0.77
C THR A 145 3.75 -20.88 -0.56
N THR A 146 4.49 -19.86 -0.98
CA THR A 146 4.24 -19.14 -2.23
C THR A 146 4.45 -20.01 -3.46
N LEU A 147 5.55 -20.79 -3.51
CA LEU A 147 5.84 -21.70 -4.62
C LEU A 147 4.78 -22.81 -4.72
N ALA A 148 4.37 -23.40 -3.60
CA ALA A 148 3.32 -24.41 -3.57
C ALA A 148 1.98 -23.84 -4.04
N ALA A 149 1.61 -22.63 -3.63
CA ALA A 149 0.41 -21.93 -4.10
C ALA A 149 0.48 -21.65 -5.60
N ALA A 150 1.62 -21.15 -6.11
CA ALA A 150 1.83 -20.89 -7.53
C ALA A 150 1.76 -22.17 -8.36
N LYS A 151 2.30 -23.29 -7.86
CA LYS A 151 2.23 -24.60 -8.53
C LYS A 151 0.82 -25.21 -8.50
N SER A 152 -0.03 -24.77 -7.57
CA SER A 152 -1.43 -25.23 -7.41
C SER A 152 -2.44 -24.41 -8.21
N ILE A 153 -2.02 -23.41 -8.99
CA ILE A 153 -2.89 -22.62 -9.88
C ILE A 153 -3.58 -23.56 -10.88
N ASP A 154 -4.86 -23.29 -11.14
CA ASP A 154 -5.66 -24.02 -12.15
C ASP A 154 -5.25 -23.62 -13.56
N TYR A 155 -4.31 -24.37 -14.11
CA TYR A 155 -3.75 -24.16 -15.45
C TYR A 155 -3.14 -25.48 -15.98
N PRO A 156 -3.08 -25.72 -17.31
CA PRO A 156 -2.44 -26.90 -17.88
C PRO A 156 -0.99 -27.03 -17.43
N VAL A 157 -0.59 -28.21 -16.95
CA VAL A 157 0.70 -28.45 -16.30
C VAL A 157 1.88 -28.22 -17.26
N ASP A 158 1.69 -28.52 -18.54
CA ASP A 158 2.67 -28.34 -19.62
C ASP A 158 2.82 -26.87 -20.06
N ARG A 159 1.92 -25.98 -19.61
CA ARG A 159 1.90 -24.55 -19.94
C ARG A 159 2.13 -23.64 -18.73
N LEU A 160 2.43 -24.20 -17.55
CA LEU A 160 2.72 -23.47 -16.32
C LEU A 160 4.11 -23.80 -15.79
N ASN A 161 5.02 -22.83 -15.86
CA ASN A 161 6.33 -22.91 -15.27
C ASN A 161 6.39 -21.99 -14.03
N VAL A 162 7.00 -22.46 -12.94
CA VAL A 162 7.20 -21.68 -11.72
C VAL A 162 8.68 -21.58 -11.42
N PHE A 163 9.21 -20.36 -11.33
CA PHE A 163 10.62 -20.08 -11.14
C PHE A 163 10.84 -19.32 -9.82
N LEU A 164 11.71 -19.85 -8.97
CA LEU A 164 12.28 -19.12 -7.85
C LEU A 164 13.55 -18.41 -8.31
N LEU A 165 13.62 -17.09 -8.14
CA LEU A 165 14.74 -16.25 -8.54
C LEU A 165 15.50 -15.80 -7.28
N ASP A 166 16.58 -16.53 -6.91
CA ASP A 166 17.24 -16.34 -5.61
C ASP A 166 18.48 -15.43 -5.69
N ASP A 167 18.36 -14.20 -5.24
CA ASP A 167 19.47 -13.26 -5.02
C ASP A 167 20.19 -13.46 -3.68
N GLY A 168 19.64 -14.28 -2.81
CA GLY A 168 20.27 -14.69 -1.54
C GLY A 168 21.41 -15.69 -1.74
N GLY A 169 21.31 -16.50 -2.79
CA GLY A 169 22.29 -17.52 -3.17
C GLY A 169 23.10 -17.19 -4.42
N THR A 170 23.44 -15.91 -4.71
CA THR A 170 24.26 -15.53 -5.89
C THR A 170 25.69 -16.08 -5.80
N ASP A 171 26.38 -16.21 -6.94
CA ASP A 171 27.78 -16.67 -6.97
C ASP A 171 28.68 -15.75 -6.17
N GLN A 172 28.46 -14.44 -6.25
CA GLN A 172 29.16 -13.45 -5.44
C GLN A 172 29.01 -13.72 -3.93
N LYS A 173 27.81 -14.01 -3.44
CA LYS A 173 27.58 -14.31 -2.01
C LYS A 173 28.16 -15.66 -1.59
N CYS A 174 28.09 -16.67 -2.47
CA CYS A 174 28.68 -17.98 -2.21
C CYS A 174 30.21 -17.95 -2.19
N ALA A 175 30.84 -16.96 -2.82
CA ALA A 175 32.27 -16.69 -2.85
C ALA A 175 32.68 -15.48 -1.96
N ASP A 176 31.82 -15.07 -1.02
CA ASP A 176 32.11 -13.94 -0.12
C ASP A 176 33.42 -14.19 0.68
N PRO A 177 34.25 -13.17 0.88
CA PRO A 177 35.46 -13.29 1.72
C PRO A 177 35.19 -13.67 3.16
N ASP A 178 34.01 -13.33 3.70
CA ASP A 178 33.57 -13.79 5.02
C ASP A 178 33.04 -15.24 4.93
N PRO A 179 33.73 -16.21 5.55
CA PRO A 179 33.30 -17.61 5.50
C PRO A 179 31.89 -17.86 6.02
N GLN A 180 31.43 -17.08 7.00
CA GLN A 180 30.08 -17.23 7.56
C GLN A 180 29.00 -16.83 6.57
N ILE A 181 29.23 -15.73 5.81
CA ILE A 181 28.33 -15.28 4.73
C ILE A 181 28.33 -16.31 3.61
N ALA A 182 29.50 -16.75 3.17
CA ALA A 182 29.65 -17.74 2.10
C ALA A 182 28.94 -19.06 2.41
N GLU A 183 29.16 -19.63 3.60
CA GLU A 183 28.55 -20.90 4.02
C GLU A 183 27.03 -20.75 4.15
N ARG A 184 26.54 -19.66 4.75
CA ARG A 184 25.10 -19.37 4.80
C ARG A 184 24.47 -19.29 3.42
N ALA A 185 25.12 -18.60 2.46
CA ALA A 185 24.63 -18.47 1.08
C ALA A 185 24.61 -19.82 0.35
N LYS A 186 25.64 -20.66 0.52
CA LYS A 186 25.70 -22.01 -0.07
C LYS A 186 24.62 -22.92 0.53
N ALA A 187 24.47 -22.93 1.86
CA ALA A 187 23.45 -23.71 2.54
C ALA A 187 22.03 -23.31 2.10
N ARG A 188 21.77 -21.99 1.99
CA ARG A 188 20.51 -21.46 1.45
C ARG A 188 20.27 -21.95 0.03
N ARG A 189 21.26 -21.79 -0.87
CA ARG A 189 21.18 -22.23 -2.27
C ARG A 189 20.81 -23.72 -2.36
N ALA A 190 21.51 -24.58 -1.61
CA ALA A 190 21.26 -26.02 -1.61
C ALA A 190 19.84 -26.35 -1.12
N ALA A 191 19.41 -25.75 0.00
CA ALA A 191 18.07 -25.98 0.55
C ALA A 191 16.96 -25.53 -0.40
N LEU A 192 17.12 -24.39 -1.08
CA LEU A 192 16.12 -23.87 -2.01
C LEU A 192 16.10 -24.65 -3.34
N GLN A 193 17.24 -25.18 -3.80
CA GLN A 193 17.30 -26.10 -4.94
C GLN A 193 16.55 -27.39 -4.64
N GLU A 194 16.75 -27.98 -3.46
CA GLU A 194 16.03 -29.17 -3.01
C GLU A 194 14.52 -28.90 -2.90
N LEU A 195 14.13 -27.77 -2.29
CA LEU A 195 12.73 -27.34 -2.19
C LEU A 195 12.07 -27.22 -3.58
N CYS A 196 12.73 -26.52 -4.51
CA CYS A 196 12.21 -26.34 -5.87
C CYS A 196 12.06 -27.69 -6.60
N ALA A 197 13.06 -28.56 -6.51
CA ALA A 197 13.00 -29.89 -7.12
C ALA A 197 11.83 -30.71 -6.57
N ALA A 198 11.62 -30.70 -5.26
CA ALA A 198 10.54 -31.45 -4.60
C ALA A 198 9.13 -30.89 -4.90
N LEU A 199 8.98 -29.57 -5.15
CA LEU A 199 7.72 -28.93 -5.55
C LEU A 199 7.49 -28.95 -7.07
N GLY A 200 8.48 -29.39 -7.88
CA GLY A 200 8.43 -29.34 -9.34
C GLY A 200 8.51 -27.91 -9.88
N CYS A 201 9.28 -27.04 -9.22
CA CYS A 201 9.61 -25.68 -9.60
C CYS A 201 11.04 -25.58 -10.13
N TYR A 202 11.36 -24.49 -10.84
CA TYR A 202 12.70 -24.22 -11.32
C TYR A 202 13.42 -23.26 -10.37
N TYR A 203 14.69 -23.51 -10.08
CA TYR A 203 15.55 -22.62 -9.32
C TYR A 203 16.49 -21.86 -10.26
N LEU A 204 16.46 -20.55 -10.21
CA LEU A 204 17.37 -19.66 -10.93
C LEU A 204 18.12 -18.76 -9.96
N THR A 205 19.39 -18.52 -10.24
CA THR A 205 20.22 -17.50 -9.58
C THR A 205 21.17 -16.88 -10.60
N ARG A 206 21.88 -15.84 -10.20
CA ARG A 206 22.80 -15.08 -11.05
C ARG A 206 24.16 -14.86 -10.40
N GLU A 207 25.13 -14.39 -11.17
CA GLU A 207 26.48 -14.15 -10.65
C GLU A 207 26.49 -13.10 -9.55
N ARG A 208 25.83 -11.95 -9.77
CA ARG A 208 25.81 -10.79 -8.87
C ARG A 208 24.43 -10.19 -8.74
N ASN A 209 24.16 -9.61 -7.56
CA ASN A 209 22.95 -8.83 -7.33
C ASN A 209 23.15 -7.38 -7.82
N GLU A 210 22.93 -7.17 -9.13
CA GLU A 210 22.92 -5.84 -9.75
C GLU A 210 21.47 -5.42 -10.05
N HIS A 211 21.14 -4.14 -9.87
CA HIS A 211 19.79 -3.59 -10.07
C HIS A 211 18.67 -4.28 -9.27
N ALA A 212 18.99 -4.90 -8.12
CA ALA A 212 18.04 -5.51 -7.20
C ALA A 212 16.97 -6.38 -7.90
N LYS A 213 15.66 -6.16 -7.63
CA LYS A 213 14.56 -6.96 -8.17
C LYS A 213 14.45 -6.85 -9.68
N ALA A 214 14.56 -5.65 -10.27
CA ALA A 214 14.51 -5.47 -11.72
C ALA A 214 15.60 -6.28 -12.43
N GLY A 215 16.84 -6.20 -11.93
CA GLY A 215 17.96 -6.97 -12.48
C GLY A 215 17.78 -8.48 -12.33
N ASN A 216 17.16 -8.94 -11.23
CA ASN A 216 16.86 -10.37 -11.05
C ASN A 216 15.80 -10.86 -12.05
N LEU A 217 14.71 -10.08 -12.22
CA LEU A 217 13.68 -10.37 -13.21
C LEU A 217 14.26 -10.37 -14.63
N ASN A 218 15.07 -9.38 -14.98
CA ASN A 218 15.70 -9.28 -16.31
C ASN A 218 16.67 -10.43 -16.58
N ALA A 219 17.44 -10.87 -15.58
CA ALA A 219 18.29 -12.05 -15.71
C ALA A 219 17.46 -13.32 -15.96
N ALA A 220 16.28 -13.44 -15.35
CA ALA A 220 15.38 -14.55 -15.62
C ALA A 220 14.80 -14.49 -17.02
N LEU A 221 14.39 -13.31 -17.52
CA LEU A 221 13.83 -13.13 -18.87
C LEU A 221 14.76 -13.68 -19.98
N THR A 222 16.07 -13.70 -19.78
CA THR A 222 17.02 -14.28 -20.75
C THR A 222 17.02 -15.80 -20.79
N ARG A 223 16.36 -16.47 -19.84
CA ARG A 223 16.40 -17.94 -19.64
C ARG A 223 15.02 -18.60 -19.74
N ILE A 224 13.96 -17.82 -19.89
CA ILE A 224 12.57 -18.26 -19.95
C ILE A 224 11.96 -17.86 -21.31
N SER A 225 10.88 -18.52 -21.70
CA SER A 225 10.29 -18.32 -23.05
C SER A 225 8.76 -18.26 -23.04
N GLY A 226 8.12 -18.16 -21.87
CA GLY A 226 6.66 -18.05 -21.79
C GLY A 226 6.13 -16.76 -22.44
N ASP A 227 4.94 -16.85 -23.01
CA ASP A 227 4.24 -15.74 -23.67
C ASP A 227 3.78 -14.68 -22.66
N ILE A 228 3.43 -15.13 -21.45
CA ILE A 228 2.99 -14.30 -20.35
C ILE A 228 3.89 -14.55 -19.14
N VAL A 229 4.33 -13.46 -18.53
CA VAL A 229 5.13 -13.45 -17.31
C VAL A 229 4.28 -13.02 -16.14
N VAL A 230 4.19 -13.85 -15.11
CA VAL A 230 3.56 -13.50 -13.83
C VAL A 230 4.63 -13.13 -12.83
N VAL A 231 4.46 -12.02 -12.12
CA VAL A 231 5.37 -11.61 -11.04
C VAL A 231 4.64 -11.71 -9.71
N LEU A 232 5.21 -12.47 -8.77
CA LEU A 232 4.73 -12.60 -7.39
C LEU A 232 5.88 -12.30 -6.43
N ASP A 233 5.67 -11.40 -5.46
CA ASP A 233 6.64 -11.23 -4.37
C ASP A 233 6.78 -12.55 -3.58
N ALA A 234 7.92 -12.74 -2.94
CA ALA A 234 8.26 -13.94 -2.19
C ALA A 234 7.21 -14.37 -1.15
N ASP A 235 6.43 -13.43 -0.64
CA ASP A 235 5.37 -13.60 0.35
C ASP A 235 3.95 -13.37 -0.20
N HIS A 236 3.79 -13.38 -1.52
CA HIS A 236 2.50 -13.23 -2.20
C HIS A 236 2.04 -14.56 -2.81
N ALA A 237 1.14 -15.25 -2.13
CA ALA A 237 0.60 -16.52 -2.55
C ALA A 237 -0.67 -16.35 -3.40
N PRO A 238 -0.70 -16.84 -4.65
CA PRO A 238 -1.86 -16.77 -5.52
C PRO A 238 -2.92 -17.79 -5.14
N PHE A 239 -4.18 -17.44 -5.36
CA PHE A 239 -5.29 -18.38 -5.29
C PHE A 239 -5.38 -19.21 -6.57
N ARG A 240 -5.96 -20.39 -6.45
CA ARG A 240 -6.06 -21.37 -7.53
C ARG A 240 -6.67 -20.79 -8.81
N SER A 241 -7.70 -19.94 -8.73
CA SER A 241 -8.40 -19.33 -9.87
C SER A 241 -7.65 -18.15 -10.50
N PHE A 242 -6.48 -17.77 -10.01
CA PHE A 242 -5.79 -16.54 -10.41
C PHE A 242 -5.61 -16.40 -11.92
N LEU A 243 -5.08 -17.41 -12.61
CA LEU A 243 -4.89 -17.36 -14.05
C LEU A 243 -6.22 -17.47 -14.82
N ARG A 244 -7.14 -18.32 -14.37
CA ARG A 244 -8.47 -18.46 -15.03
C ARG A 244 -9.27 -17.16 -15.04
N GLU A 245 -9.08 -16.31 -14.03
CA GLU A 245 -9.78 -15.04 -13.89
C GLU A 245 -9.06 -13.85 -14.52
N THR A 246 -7.85 -14.04 -15.05
CA THR A 246 -7.03 -12.93 -15.54
C THR A 246 -6.52 -13.12 -16.97
N ILE A 247 -6.20 -14.33 -17.39
CA ILE A 247 -5.54 -14.60 -18.66
C ILE A 247 -6.40 -14.23 -19.88
N GLY A 248 -7.70 -14.37 -19.78
CA GLY A 248 -8.64 -14.12 -20.89
C GLY A 248 -8.60 -12.69 -21.43
N TYR A 249 -8.25 -11.70 -20.61
CA TYR A 249 -8.13 -10.31 -21.07
C TYR A 249 -7.07 -10.12 -22.16
N PHE A 250 -6.02 -10.96 -22.20
CA PHE A 250 -5.01 -10.89 -23.25
C PHE A 250 -5.49 -11.32 -24.62
N PHE A 251 -6.65 -11.97 -24.70
CA PHE A 251 -7.29 -12.34 -25.95
C PHE A 251 -8.27 -11.27 -26.47
N GLU A 252 -8.64 -10.29 -25.63
CA GLU A 252 -9.49 -9.16 -26.01
C GLU A 252 -8.72 -8.00 -26.64
N ASP A 253 -7.42 -7.85 -26.29
CA ASP A 253 -6.58 -6.76 -26.75
C ASP A 253 -5.13 -7.22 -26.97
N ASP A 254 -4.69 -7.21 -28.22
CA ASP A 254 -3.32 -7.58 -28.60
C ASP A 254 -2.27 -6.59 -28.09
N ARG A 255 -2.69 -5.35 -27.76
CA ARG A 255 -1.82 -4.33 -27.14
C ARG A 255 -1.88 -4.32 -25.61
N LEU A 256 -2.58 -5.26 -25.00
CA LEU A 256 -2.60 -5.41 -23.54
C LEU A 256 -1.25 -5.95 -23.06
N PHE A 257 -0.53 -5.14 -22.26
CA PHE A 257 0.72 -5.60 -21.64
C PHE A 257 0.56 -6.05 -20.19
N LEU A 258 -0.45 -5.53 -19.47
CA LEU A 258 -0.58 -5.71 -18.02
C LEU A 258 -2.01 -6.06 -17.62
N VAL A 259 -2.15 -7.13 -16.83
CA VAL A 259 -3.32 -7.35 -15.98
C VAL A 259 -2.86 -7.31 -14.52
N GLN A 260 -3.29 -6.29 -13.78
CA GLN A 260 -2.95 -6.10 -12.37
C GLN A 260 -4.12 -6.46 -11.47
N THR A 261 -3.87 -7.20 -10.38
CA THR A 261 -4.86 -7.49 -9.31
C THR A 261 -4.45 -6.84 -7.99
N PRO A 262 -5.38 -6.65 -7.02
CA PRO A 262 -5.05 -6.03 -5.73
C PRO A 262 -4.13 -6.89 -4.89
N HIS A 263 -3.25 -6.25 -4.11
CA HIS A 263 -2.54 -6.90 -3.02
C HIS A 263 -3.42 -6.89 -1.78
N VAL A 264 -3.81 -8.08 -1.31
CA VAL A 264 -4.59 -8.24 -0.08
C VAL A 264 -3.73 -8.90 0.98
N PHE A 265 -3.67 -8.30 2.16
CA PHE A 265 -2.77 -8.73 3.22
C PHE A 265 -3.50 -9.46 4.34
N LEU A 266 -2.99 -10.62 4.73
CA LEU A 266 -3.57 -11.48 5.76
C LEU A 266 -3.17 -11.08 7.18
N ASN A 267 -2.13 -10.28 7.35
CA ASN A 267 -1.69 -9.74 8.64
C ASN A 267 -1.90 -8.22 8.74
N PRO A 268 -2.05 -7.69 9.96
CA PRO A 268 -2.14 -6.26 10.17
C PRO A 268 -0.81 -5.55 9.86
N ASP A 269 -0.90 -4.32 9.35
CA ASP A 269 0.23 -3.40 9.45
C ASP A 269 0.45 -2.95 10.91
N PRO A 270 1.59 -2.32 11.24
CA PRO A 270 1.88 -1.93 12.62
C PRO A 270 0.86 -0.95 13.23
N ILE A 271 0.27 -0.06 12.44
CA ILE A 271 -0.74 0.90 12.91
C ILE A 271 -2.04 0.17 13.23
N GLU A 272 -2.49 -0.72 12.33
CA GLU A 272 -3.66 -1.58 12.54
C GLU A 272 -3.49 -2.50 13.77
N GLN A 273 -2.29 -3.08 13.93
CA GLN A 273 -1.94 -3.94 15.06
C GLN A 273 -2.01 -3.16 16.37
N ASN A 274 -1.35 -2.01 16.42
CA ASN A 274 -1.18 -1.24 17.64
C ASN A 274 -2.48 -0.55 18.09
N LEU A 275 -3.34 -0.15 17.14
CA LEU A 275 -4.67 0.42 17.40
C LEU A 275 -5.78 -0.65 17.45
N ARG A 276 -5.47 -1.93 17.19
CA ARG A 276 -6.43 -3.06 17.18
C ARG A 276 -7.59 -2.87 16.19
N THR A 277 -7.29 -2.37 14.99
CA THR A 277 -8.29 -2.08 13.97
C THR A 277 -8.41 -3.15 12.90
N PHE A 278 -7.42 -4.01 12.72
CA PHE A 278 -7.26 -4.96 11.62
C PHE A 278 -8.53 -5.73 11.23
N ARG A 279 -9.27 -6.26 12.21
CA ARG A 279 -10.46 -7.09 11.93
C ARG A 279 -11.74 -6.29 11.64
N ARG A 280 -11.72 -4.97 11.77
CA ARG A 280 -12.91 -4.11 11.71
C ARG A 280 -12.80 -2.95 10.74
N MET A 281 -11.60 -2.57 10.36
CA MET A 281 -11.32 -1.43 9.52
C MET A 281 -10.75 -1.90 8.18
N PRO A 282 -11.14 -1.30 7.05
CA PRO A 282 -10.46 -1.51 5.78
C PRO A 282 -8.97 -1.19 5.91
N SER A 283 -8.11 -1.94 5.21
CA SER A 283 -6.68 -1.60 5.13
C SER A 283 -6.48 -0.24 4.48
N GLU A 284 -5.43 0.47 4.86
CA GLU A 284 -5.07 1.74 4.21
C GLU A 284 -4.87 1.57 2.70
N ASN A 285 -4.34 0.43 2.28
CA ASN A 285 -4.13 0.10 0.87
C ASN A 285 -5.44 -0.09 0.06
N GLU A 286 -6.58 -0.30 0.72
CA GLU A 286 -7.88 -0.47 0.06
C GLU A 286 -8.33 0.79 -0.71
N MET A 287 -7.92 1.97 -0.28
CA MET A 287 -8.21 3.21 -1.01
C MET A 287 -7.49 3.21 -2.37
N PHE A 288 -6.25 2.74 -2.39
CA PHE A 288 -5.46 2.65 -3.62
C PHE A 288 -5.97 1.54 -4.54
N TYR A 289 -6.06 0.30 -4.04
CA TYR A 289 -6.47 -0.85 -4.86
C TYR A 289 -7.97 -0.84 -5.19
N GLY A 290 -8.83 -0.62 -4.21
CA GLY A 290 -10.29 -0.72 -4.42
C GLY A 290 -10.91 0.47 -5.16
N ILE A 291 -10.24 1.63 -5.25
CA ILE A 291 -10.80 2.82 -5.91
C ILE A 291 -9.81 3.45 -6.89
N THR A 292 -8.60 3.80 -6.44
CA THR A 292 -7.68 4.60 -7.28
C THR A 292 -7.20 3.82 -8.51
N GLN A 293 -6.79 2.57 -8.37
CA GLN A 293 -6.39 1.73 -9.52
C GLN A 293 -7.53 1.54 -10.52
N ARG A 294 -8.77 1.37 -10.05
CA ARG A 294 -9.96 1.32 -10.92
C ARG A 294 -10.21 2.64 -11.65
N GLY A 295 -9.91 3.77 -10.98
CA GLY A 295 -9.97 5.08 -11.60
C GLY A 295 -8.87 5.27 -12.65
N LEU A 296 -7.65 4.84 -12.37
CA LEU A 296 -6.54 4.84 -13.32
C LEU A 296 -6.81 3.93 -14.53
N ASP A 297 -7.43 2.78 -14.31
CA ASP A 297 -7.82 1.84 -15.36
C ASP A 297 -8.77 2.46 -16.41
N LYS A 298 -9.69 3.32 -15.95
CA LYS A 298 -10.58 4.10 -16.84
C LYS A 298 -9.81 4.93 -17.87
N TRP A 299 -8.63 5.41 -17.49
CA TRP A 299 -7.78 6.30 -18.29
C TRP A 299 -6.59 5.56 -18.92
N ASN A 300 -6.61 4.21 -18.93
CA ASN A 300 -5.47 3.40 -19.36
C ASN A 300 -4.15 3.83 -18.70
N ALA A 301 -4.20 4.04 -17.39
CA ALA A 301 -3.08 4.47 -16.55
C ALA A 301 -2.90 3.58 -15.30
N ALA A 302 -3.63 2.47 -15.21
CA ALA A 302 -3.38 1.46 -14.18
C ALA A 302 -1.99 0.87 -14.40
N PHE A 303 -1.14 0.91 -13.37
CA PHE A 303 0.26 0.54 -13.52
C PHE A 303 0.60 -0.71 -12.71
N PHE A 304 1.69 -1.36 -13.11
CA PHE A 304 2.26 -2.50 -12.43
C PHE A 304 2.72 -2.12 -11.02
N CYS A 305 2.30 -2.89 -10.02
CA CYS A 305 2.56 -2.64 -8.59
C CYS A 305 3.60 -3.60 -8.00
N GLY A 306 4.44 -4.18 -8.83
CA GLY A 306 5.55 -5.04 -8.44
C GLY A 306 5.18 -6.51 -8.21
N SER A 307 3.90 -6.85 -8.00
CA SER A 307 3.43 -8.21 -7.73
C SER A 307 1.96 -8.38 -8.12
N ALA A 308 1.46 -9.62 -8.06
CA ALA A 308 0.08 -9.98 -8.38
C ALA A 308 -0.36 -9.50 -9.78
N ALA A 309 0.53 -9.66 -10.74
CA ALA A 309 0.39 -9.11 -12.09
C ALA A 309 0.83 -10.11 -13.15
N LEU A 310 0.12 -10.06 -14.30
CA LEU A 310 0.47 -10.74 -15.52
C LEU A 310 0.98 -9.70 -16.52
N LEU A 311 2.11 -9.98 -17.17
CA LEU A 311 2.72 -9.10 -18.17
C LEU A 311 2.94 -9.87 -19.49
N ARG A 312 2.59 -9.26 -20.62
CA ARG A 312 2.87 -9.82 -21.93
C ARG A 312 4.37 -9.75 -22.22
N ARG A 313 5.00 -10.89 -22.52
CA ARG A 313 6.42 -10.99 -22.80
C ARG A 313 6.86 -10.09 -23.96
N ALA A 314 6.12 -10.09 -25.07
CA ALA A 314 6.42 -9.26 -26.22
C ALA A 314 6.48 -7.75 -25.90
N ALA A 315 5.69 -7.28 -24.94
CA ALA A 315 5.75 -5.89 -24.48
C ALA A 315 7.04 -5.61 -23.70
N LEU A 316 7.44 -6.53 -22.81
CA LEU A 316 8.69 -6.40 -22.05
C LEU A 316 9.91 -6.41 -22.97
N ASP A 317 9.89 -7.21 -24.02
CA ASP A 317 10.99 -7.27 -24.99
C ASP A 317 11.17 -5.94 -25.75
N GLU A 318 10.11 -5.13 -25.97
CA GLU A 318 10.21 -3.77 -26.53
C GLU A 318 10.95 -2.77 -25.62
N THR A 319 11.07 -3.06 -24.32
CA THR A 319 11.72 -2.19 -23.33
C THR A 319 13.02 -2.78 -22.77
N ASP A 320 13.55 -3.83 -23.39
CA ASP A 320 14.70 -4.60 -22.88
C ASP A 320 14.45 -5.13 -21.45
N GLY A 321 13.19 -5.47 -21.15
CA GLY A 321 12.73 -5.98 -19.86
C GLY A 321 12.16 -4.91 -18.91
N PHE A 322 12.32 -5.15 -17.61
CA PHE A 322 11.88 -4.24 -16.55
C PHE A 322 12.85 -3.06 -16.41
N SER A 323 12.28 -1.86 -16.24
CA SER A 323 13.06 -0.65 -15.99
C SER A 323 13.87 -0.74 -14.69
N GLY A 324 15.04 -0.11 -14.63
CA GLY A 324 15.91 -0.15 -13.46
C GLY A 324 16.50 1.21 -13.08
N VAL A 325 15.93 2.33 -13.56
CA VAL A 325 16.42 3.68 -13.27
C VAL A 325 15.91 4.17 -11.93
N SER A 326 14.66 3.87 -11.60
CA SER A 326 14.06 4.18 -10.29
C SER A 326 14.01 2.95 -9.37
N VAL A 327 13.80 3.20 -8.08
CA VAL A 327 13.62 2.14 -7.07
C VAL A 327 12.24 1.47 -7.18
N THR A 328 11.30 2.08 -7.88
CA THR A 328 9.98 1.52 -8.23
C THR A 328 9.97 1.16 -9.71
N GLU A 329 10.70 0.10 -10.04
CA GLU A 329 10.85 -0.45 -11.38
C GLU A 329 9.52 -0.79 -12.04
N ASP A 330 8.55 -1.14 -11.22
CA ASP A 330 7.20 -1.53 -11.59
C ASP A 330 6.42 -0.38 -12.25
N CYS A 331 6.25 0.72 -11.54
CA CYS A 331 5.57 1.91 -12.05
C CYS A 331 6.32 2.51 -13.25
N GLU A 332 7.66 2.49 -13.23
CA GLU A 332 8.49 2.99 -14.33
C GLU A 332 8.32 2.14 -15.59
N THR A 333 8.33 0.81 -15.47
CA THR A 333 8.10 -0.12 -16.60
C THR A 333 6.73 0.13 -17.23
N ALA A 334 5.69 0.28 -16.39
CA ALA A 334 4.34 0.57 -16.89
C ALA A 334 4.27 1.92 -17.62
N LEU A 335 4.93 2.97 -17.10
CA LEU A 335 5.01 4.28 -17.74
C LEU A 335 5.67 4.22 -19.13
N GLU A 336 6.76 3.46 -19.25
CA GLU A 336 7.46 3.28 -20.52
C GLU A 336 6.61 2.53 -21.56
N LEU A 337 5.90 1.50 -21.14
CA LEU A 337 5.03 0.71 -22.02
C LEU A 337 3.77 1.48 -22.42
N HIS A 338 3.12 2.20 -21.52
CA HIS A 338 2.02 3.09 -21.87
C HIS A 338 2.45 4.18 -22.87
N ALA A 339 3.66 4.73 -22.72
CA ALA A 339 4.19 5.72 -23.66
C ALA A 339 4.46 5.14 -25.06
N ARG A 340 4.55 3.83 -25.21
CA ARG A 340 4.65 3.10 -26.50
C ARG A 340 3.28 2.64 -27.04
N GLY A 341 2.20 3.04 -26.38
CA GLY A 341 0.82 2.74 -26.80
C GLY A 341 0.33 1.36 -26.38
N TRP A 342 0.98 0.69 -25.44
CA TRP A 342 0.46 -0.50 -24.78
C TRP A 342 -0.66 -0.13 -23.80
N THR A 343 -1.57 -1.09 -23.54
CA THR A 343 -2.73 -0.92 -22.66
C THR A 343 -2.59 -1.74 -21.39
N SER A 344 -3.33 -1.36 -20.36
CA SER A 344 -3.39 -2.08 -19.09
C SER A 344 -4.82 -2.32 -18.63
N VAL A 345 -5.03 -3.37 -17.84
CA VAL A 345 -6.30 -3.74 -17.21
C VAL A 345 -6.07 -3.89 -15.70
N TYR A 346 -6.99 -3.34 -14.91
CA TYR A 346 -7.04 -3.58 -13.49
C TYR A 346 -8.27 -4.40 -13.10
N VAL A 347 -8.06 -5.54 -12.45
CA VAL A 347 -9.11 -6.47 -12.01
C VAL A 347 -9.25 -6.35 -10.49
N ASP A 348 -10.33 -5.70 -10.00
CA ASP A 348 -10.62 -5.53 -8.56
C ASP A 348 -11.16 -6.82 -7.95
N ARG A 349 -10.36 -7.90 -8.02
CA ARG A 349 -10.66 -9.20 -7.38
C ARG A 349 -9.46 -9.64 -6.54
N PRO A 350 -9.69 -10.04 -5.28
CA PRO A 350 -8.63 -10.45 -4.37
C PRO A 350 -8.18 -11.89 -4.69
N LEU A 351 -7.24 -12.03 -5.62
CA LEU A 351 -6.74 -13.31 -6.13
C LEU A 351 -5.34 -13.67 -5.65
N VAL A 352 -4.71 -12.78 -4.89
CA VAL A 352 -3.38 -12.97 -4.30
C VAL A 352 -3.38 -12.47 -2.87
N ALA A 353 -2.86 -13.30 -1.96
CA ALA A 353 -2.73 -12.95 -0.55
C ALA A 353 -1.26 -12.77 -0.16
N GLY A 354 -0.95 -11.65 0.50
CA GLY A 354 0.41 -11.29 0.90
C GLY A 354 0.57 -11.00 2.38
N LEU A 355 1.80 -10.61 2.76
CA LEU A 355 2.14 -10.18 4.12
C LEU A 355 2.62 -8.72 4.14
N GLN A 356 2.19 -7.97 5.16
CA GLN A 356 2.67 -6.62 5.45
C GLN A 356 3.87 -6.64 6.39
N PRO A 357 4.69 -5.57 6.40
CA PRO A 357 5.72 -5.38 7.42
C PRO A 357 5.12 -5.43 8.83
N GLU A 358 5.81 -6.09 9.76
CA GLU A 358 5.30 -6.34 11.11
C GLU A 358 5.73 -5.29 12.13
N SER A 359 6.83 -4.57 11.89
CA SER A 359 7.32 -3.49 12.76
C SER A 359 7.08 -2.12 12.13
N PHE A 360 6.92 -1.09 12.96
CA PHE A 360 6.77 0.29 12.50
C PHE A 360 8.00 0.77 11.70
N VAL A 361 9.20 0.34 12.10
CA VAL A 361 10.45 0.65 11.37
C VAL A 361 10.44 0.08 9.96
N SER A 362 10.10 -1.20 9.80
CA SER A 362 10.01 -1.87 8.50
C SER A 362 8.91 -1.26 7.63
N PHE A 363 7.77 -0.90 8.22
CA PHE A 363 6.67 -0.21 7.53
C PHE A 363 7.13 1.14 6.97
N ILE A 364 7.79 1.97 7.77
CA ILE A 364 8.34 3.25 7.33
C ILE A 364 9.41 3.06 6.25
N GLY A 365 10.30 2.08 6.39
CA GLY A 365 11.31 1.75 5.38
C GLY A 365 10.69 1.42 4.01
N GLN A 366 9.60 0.64 4.00
CA GLN A 366 8.86 0.34 2.77
C GLN A 366 8.26 1.61 2.13
N ARG A 367 7.64 2.48 2.94
CA ARG A 367 7.03 3.74 2.47
C ARG A 367 8.07 4.74 1.97
N VAL A 368 9.23 4.82 2.62
CA VAL A 368 10.37 5.62 2.16
C VAL A 368 10.82 5.16 0.77
N ARG A 369 10.96 3.86 0.55
CA ARG A 369 11.34 3.30 -0.75
C ARG A 369 10.33 3.66 -1.84
N TRP A 370 9.03 3.50 -1.59
CA TRP A 370 7.99 3.87 -2.56
C TRP A 370 8.01 5.37 -2.86
N CYS A 371 8.11 6.21 -1.83
CA CYS A 371 8.22 7.65 -1.99
C CYS A 371 9.43 8.04 -2.86
N GLN A 372 10.61 7.48 -2.56
CA GLN A 372 11.83 7.74 -3.31
C GLN A 372 11.69 7.35 -4.78
N GLY A 373 11.16 6.15 -5.06
CA GLY A 373 10.99 5.67 -6.43
C GLY A 373 10.01 6.51 -7.25
N MET A 374 8.84 6.82 -6.68
CA MET A 374 7.83 7.65 -7.37
C MET A 374 8.35 9.07 -7.65
N LEU A 375 9.14 9.65 -6.73
CA LEU A 375 9.76 10.96 -6.95
C LEU A 375 10.94 10.89 -7.93
N GLN A 376 11.67 9.78 -7.98
CA GLN A 376 12.67 9.57 -9.05
C GLN A 376 12.02 9.58 -10.43
N ILE A 377 10.91 8.85 -10.61
CA ILE A 377 10.16 8.86 -11.87
C ILE A 377 9.68 10.29 -12.18
N PHE A 378 9.11 10.99 -11.19
CA PHE A 378 8.68 12.39 -11.35
C PHE A 378 9.80 13.31 -11.85
N LEU A 379 11.02 13.15 -11.33
CA LEU A 379 12.17 14.00 -11.69
C LEU A 379 12.87 13.55 -12.99
N LEU A 380 13.05 12.23 -13.18
CA LEU A 380 13.89 11.69 -14.26
C LEU A 380 13.09 11.26 -15.49
N ARG A 381 11.79 10.93 -15.32
CA ARG A 381 10.90 10.40 -16.36
C ARG A 381 9.54 11.11 -16.35
N ASN A 382 9.52 12.42 -16.10
CA ASN A 382 8.31 13.22 -15.84
C ASN A 382 7.16 12.88 -16.80
N PRO A 383 6.00 12.43 -16.31
CA PRO A 383 4.89 11.99 -17.15
C PRO A 383 4.28 13.11 -17.98
N LEU A 384 4.34 14.38 -17.51
CA LEU A 384 3.83 15.53 -18.28
C LEU A 384 4.64 15.78 -19.55
N LEU A 385 5.94 15.47 -19.51
CA LEU A 385 6.88 15.69 -20.61
C LEU A 385 7.09 14.42 -21.46
N LYS A 386 6.63 13.27 -20.99
CA LYS A 386 6.81 11.99 -21.68
C LYS A 386 5.98 11.96 -22.96
N ARG A 387 6.64 11.74 -24.11
CA ARG A 387 5.98 11.57 -25.42
C ARG A 387 5.25 10.23 -25.46
N GLY A 388 4.14 10.17 -26.20
CA GLY A 388 3.34 8.96 -26.39
C GLY A 388 2.21 8.77 -25.39
N LEU A 389 2.27 9.39 -24.20
CA LEU A 389 1.17 9.35 -23.23
C LEU A 389 0.01 10.27 -23.64
N GLU A 390 -1.21 9.78 -23.47
CA GLU A 390 -2.42 10.58 -23.59
C GLU A 390 -2.57 11.60 -22.42
N PRO A 391 -3.30 12.72 -22.62
CA PRO A 391 -3.42 13.75 -21.57
C PRO A 391 -3.96 13.23 -20.23
N LEU A 392 -4.94 12.33 -20.25
CA LEU A 392 -5.53 11.78 -19.02
C LEU A 392 -4.64 10.73 -18.36
N GLN A 393 -3.87 9.98 -19.15
CA GLN A 393 -2.79 9.12 -18.61
C GLN A 393 -1.75 9.96 -17.86
N ARG A 394 -1.33 11.10 -18.43
CA ARG A 394 -0.38 12.03 -17.80
C ARG A 394 -0.89 12.51 -16.44
N LEU A 395 -2.19 12.88 -16.36
CA LEU A 395 -2.82 13.31 -15.10
C LEU A 395 -2.91 12.14 -14.10
N GLY A 396 -3.19 10.92 -14.55
CA GLY A 396 -3.20 9.72 -13.70
C GLY A 396 -1.85 9.45 -13.05
N TYR A 397 -0.77 9.43 -13.85
CA TYR A 397 0.59 9.29 -13.35
C TYR A 397 1.01 10.48 -12.47
N LEU A 398 0.67 11.71 -12.87
CA LEU A 398 0.94 12.91 -12.08
C LEU A 398 0.27 12.82 -10.71
N SER A 399 -0.99 12.37 -10.65
CA SER A 399 -1.72 12.17 -9.39
C SER A 399 -0.99 11.19 -8.48
N SER A 400 -0.57 10.05 -9.02
CA SER A 400 0.11 8.99 -8.25
C SER A 400 1.49 9.43 -7.73
N MET A 401 2.23 10.21 -8.50
CA MET A 401 3.55 10.72 -8.10
C MET A 401 3.46 11.92 -7.17
N SER A 402 2.57 12.88 -7.47
CA SER A 402 2.40 14.09 -6.66
C SER A 402 1.83 13.80 -5.28
N PHE A 403 1.12 12.69 -5.10
CA PHE A 403 0.66 12.25 -3.78
C PHE A 403 1.79 12.21 -2.74
N TRP A 404 2.99 11.79 -3.12
CA TRP A 404 4.12 11.62 -2.21
C TRP A 404 4.70 12.92 -1.63
N PHE A 405 4.22 14.10 -2.07
CA PHE A 405 4.55 15.38 -1.44
C PHE A 405 3.72 15.70 -0.20
N PHE A 406 2.75 14.88 0.18
CA PHE A 406 1.88 15.08 1.35
C PHE A 406 2.61 15.37 2.68
N PRO A 407 3.87 14.94 2.93
CA PRO A 407 4.57 15.24 4.18
C PRO A 407 4.68 16.74 4.46
N PHE A 408 4.95 17.56 3.45
CA PHE A 408 5.14 19.00 3.64
C PHE A 408 3.87 19.71 4.09
N PRO A 409 2.74 19.67 3.35
CA PRO A 409 1.50 20.28 3.82
C PRO A 409 1.04 19.70 5.15
N ARG A 410 1.25 18.41 5.41
CA ARG A 410 0.88 17.80 6.70
C ARG A 410 1.65 18.41 7.86
N LEU A 411 2.96 18.61 7.73
CA LEU A 411 3.79 19.27 8.74
C LEU A 411 3.42 20.75 8.89
N VAL A 412 3.15 21.46 7.78
CA VAL A 412 2.70 22.84 7.82
C VAL A 412 1.39 22.96 8.62
N PHE A 413 0.37 22.15 8.33
CA PHE A 413 -0.90 22.17 9.08
C PHE A 413 -0.76 21.81 10.55
N MET A 414 0.21 20.95 10.87
CA MET A 414 0.49 20.56 12.24
C MET A 414 1.12 21.72 13.05
N LEU A 415 2.03 22.47 12.43
CA LEU A 415 2.82 23.51 13.11
C LEU A 415 2.20 24.90 12.98
N ALA A 416 1.38 25.15 11.96
CA ALA A 416 0.81 26.46 11.66
C ALA A 416 0.10 27.15 12.84
N PRO A 417 -0.78 26.48 13.64
CA PRO A 417 -1.44 27.12 14.77
C PRO A 417 -0.45 27.59 15.85
N LEU A 418 0.70 26.91 16.00
CA LEU A 418 1.72 27.26 16.99
C LEU A 418 2.38 28.59 16.69
N ALA A 419 2.48 29.00 15.43
CA ALA A 419 3.02 30.30 15.03
C ALA A 419 2.23 31.47 15.66
N PHE A 420 0.91 31.38 15.68
CA PHE A 420 0.08 32.37 16.35
C PHE A 420 0.02 32.15 17.88
N ILE A 421 -0.13 30.91 18.34
CA ILE A 421 -0.29 30.62 19.77
C ILE A 421 0.94 31.04 20.59
N LEU A 422 2.15 30.72 20.07
CA LEU A 422 3.41 30.93 20.81
C LEU A 422 4.11 32.25 20.46
N PHE A 423 3.95 32.76 19.23
CA PHE A 423 4.74 33.87 18.72
C PHE A 423 3.90 35.06 18.22
N ASP A 424 2.57 34.98 18.30
CA ASP A 424 1.61 36.00 17.82
C ASP A 424 1.74 36.33 16.32
N VAL A 425 2.32 35.41 15.54
CA VAL A 425 2.47 35.55 14.07
C VAL A 425 1.15 35.32 13.39
N LYS A 426 0.60 36.36 12.77
CA LYS A 426 -0.67 36.30 12.04
C LYS A 426 -0.46 35.66 10.67
N ILE A 427 -0.67 34.36 10.54
CA ILE A 427 -0.53 33.62 9.28
C ILE A 427 -1.78 33.65 8.40
N PHE A 428 -2.87 34.20 8.93
CA PHE A 428 -4.19 34.21 8.31
C PHE A 428 -4.98 35.42 8.81
N VAL A 429 -5.43 36.26 7.88
CA VAL A 429 -6.21 37.44 8.21
C VAL A 429 -7.66 37.22 7.80
N SER A 430 -8.54 37.14 8.76
CA SER A 430 -9.98 36.98 8.54
C SER A 430 -10.75 37.36 9.81
N ASN A 431 -11.99 37.69 9.69
CA ASN A 431 -12.91 37.76 10.79
C ASN A 431 -13.65 36.44 10.98
N ILE A 432 -14.36 36.29 12.12
CA ILE A 432 -15.03 35.02 12.48
C ILE A 432 -16.16 34.67 11.50
N GLU A 433 -16.90 35.66 11.04
CA GLU A 433 -18.02 35.44 10.12
C GLU A 433 -17.50 34.89 8.77
N GLU A 434 -16.40 35.42 8.26
CA GLU A 434 -15.73 34.91 7.06
C GLU A 434 -15.17 33.53 7.29
N ALA A 435 -14.48 33.27 8.43
CA ALA A 435 -13.94 31.97 8.74
C ALA A 435 -15.04 30.90 8.78
N ILE A 436 -16.21 31.21 9.32
CA ILE A 436 -17.36 30.29 9.33
C ILE A 436 -17.91 30.13 7.90
N ALA A 437 -18.12 31.24 7.18
CA ALA A 437 -18.76 31.20 5.85
C ALA A 437 -17.91 30.51 4.78
N TYR A 438 -16.58 30.59 4.86
CA TYR A 438 -15.66 30.03 3.87
C TYR A 438 -14.91 28.80 4.41
N THR A 439 -14.17 28.92 5.53
CA THR A 439 -13.29 27.83 5.99
C THR A 439 -14.08 26.67 6.59
N ALA A 440 -15.03 26.95 7.51
CA ALA A 440 -15.79 25.86 8.14
C ALA A 440 -16.67 25.13 7.10
N THR A 441 -17.30 25.85 6.18
CA THR A 441 -18.10 25.24 5.11
C THR A 441 -17.25 24.42 4.15
N TYR A 442 -16.05 24.89 3.78
CA TYR A 442 -15.07 24.14 2.99
C TYR A 442 -14.68 22.83 3.68
N VAL A 443 -14.34 22.87 4.98
CA VAL A 443 -13.97 21.68 5.75
C VAL A 443 -15.09 20.64 5.77
N VAL A 444 -16.35 21.10 6.02
CA VAL A 444 -17.53 20.21 6.01
C VAL A 444 -17.75 19.59 4.63
N VAL A 445 -17.73 20.40 3.57
CA VAL A 445 -17.95 19.91 2.20
C VAL A 445 -16.83 18.96 1.78
N ASN A 446 -15.58 19.25 2.12
CA ASN A 446 -14.46 18.35 1.82
C ASN A 446 -14.59 17.01 2.58
N ALA A 447 -14.96 17.04 3.87
CA ALA A 447 -15.23 15.83 4.64
C ALA A 447 -16.38 15.01 4.06
N MET A 448 -17.47 15.66 3.61
CA MET A 448 -18.58 15.00 2.91
C MET A 448 -18.11 14.36 1.61
N LEU A 449 -17.35 15.10 0.79
CA LEU A 449 -16.82 14.62 -0.49
C LEU A 449 -15.90 13.41 -0.31
N GLN A 450 -14.96 13.50 0.62
CA GLN A 450 -14.05 12.40 0.94
C GLN A 450 -14.79 11.15 1.42
N ASN A 451 -15.77 11.32 2.30
CA ASN A 451 -16.55 10.19 2.79
C ASN A 451 -17.52 9.63 1.74
N TYR A 452 -18.05 10.47 0.83
CA TYR A 452 -18.86 10.02 -0.29
C TYR A 452 -18.05 9.17 -1.26
N LEU A 453 -16.83 9.59 -1.60
CA LEU A 453 -15.96 8.89 -2.55
C LEU A 453 -15.33 7.63 -1.96
N PHE A 454 -14.85 7.69 -0.71
CA PHE A 454 -13.97 6.68 -0.13
C PHE A 454 -14.52 6.01 1.15
N GLY A 455 -15.70 6.42 1.64
CA GLY A 455 -16.20 5.95 2.94
C GLY A 455 -16.47 4.45 3.06
N LYS A 456 -16.52 3.72 1.94
CA LYS A 456 -16.62 2.25 1.94
C LYS A 456 -15.28 1.55 2.22
N VAL A 457 -14.16 2.19 1.89
CA VAL A 457 -12.81 1.63 1.98
C VAL A 457 -11.91 2.39 2.96
N ARG A 458 -12.44 3.42 3.63
CA ARG A 458 -11.68 4.26 4.56
C ARG A 458 -12.55 4.77 5.71
N TRP A 459 -12.04 4.69 6.93
CA TRP A 459 -12.64 5.36 8.07
C TRP A 459 -12.21 6.83 8.14
N PRO A 460 -13.06 7.73 8.68
CA PRO A 460 -12.70 9.13 8.90
C PRO A 460 -11.42 9.27 9.72
N TRP A 461 -10.58 10.24 9.36
CA TRP A 461 -9.32 10.64 10.01
C TRP A 461 -8.18 9.62 9.94
N MET A 462 -8.41 8.42 9.38
CA MET A 462 -7.34 7.41 9.31
C MET A 462 -6.25 7.76 8.31
N SER A 463 -6.58 8.32 7.15
CA SER A 463 -5.54 8.77 6.21
C SER A 463 -4.68 9.88 6.81
N GLU A 464 -5.31 10.81 7.53
CA GLU A 464 -4.61 11.88 8.25
C GLU A 464 -3.62 11.33 9.27
N LEU A 465 -3.99 10.26 9.98
CA LEU A 465 -3.10 9.56 10.89
C LEU A 465 -1.93 8.88 10.16
N TYR A 466 -2.23 8.11 9.09
CA TYR A 466 -1.19 7.43 8.31
C TYR A 466 -0.22 8.43 7.67
N GLU A 467 -0.74 9.51 7.08
CA GLU A 467 0.08 10.57 6.51
C GLU A 467 0.95 11.27 7.58
N TYR A 468 0.40 11.51 8.78
CA TYR A 468 1.18 12.07 9.88
C TYR A 468 2.28 11.11 10.33
N CYS A 469 1.96 9.83 10.55
CA CYS A 469 2.95 8.82 10.96
C CYS A 469 4.10 8.66 9.95
N GLN A 470 3.80 8.77 8.67
CA GLN A 470 4.77 8.66 7.59
C GLN A 470 5.50 10.00 7.35
N GLY A 471 4.79 11.13 7.43
CA GLY A 471 5.25 12.45 7.01
C GLY A 471 6.55 12.90 7.70
N VAL A 472 6.72 12.56 8.97
CA VAL A 472 7.93 12.87 9.75
C VAL A 472 9.20 12.30 9.09
N PHE A 473 9.12 11.10 8.52
CA PHE A 473 10.27 10.40 7.93
C PHE A 473 10.39 10.64 6.41
N LEU A 474 9.27 10.67 5.70
CA LEU A 474 9.26 10.83 4.26
C LEU A 474 9.73 12.22 3.81
N SER A 475 9.53 13.27 4.61
CA SER A 475 10.05 14.61 4.31
C SER A 475 11.57 14.61 4.05
N LYS A 476 12.33 13.87 4.86
CA LYS A 476 13.78 13.70 4.66
C LYS A 476 14.10 12.89 3.40
N ALA A 477 13.33 11.83 3.13
CA ALA A 477 13.47 11.02 1.93
C ALA A 477 13.26 11.85 0.65
N ILE A 478 12.24 12.71 0.65
CA ILE A 478 11.95 13.62 -0.46
C ILE A 478 13.14 14.56 -0.72
N VAL A 479 13.63 15.24 0.32
CA VAL A 479 14.78 16.14 0.20
C VAL A 479 16.01 15.39 -0.34
N SER A 480 16.25 14.17 0.15
CA SER A 480 17.37 13.32 -0.32
C SER A 480 17.28 13.03 -1.82
N VAL A 481 16.08 12.69 -2.33
CA VAL A 481 15.88 12.40 -3.75
C VAL A 481 16.07 13.66 -4.61
N PHE A 482 15.59 14.82 -4.15
CA PHE A 482 15.81 16.08 -4.87
C PHE A 482 17.28 16.46 -4.96
N LEU A 483 18.06 16.19 -3.91
CA LEU A 483 19.48 16.47 -3.90
C LEU A 483 20.30 15.43 -4.71
N ARG A 484 19.86 14.16 -4.72
CA ARG A 484 20.59 13.04 -5.37
C ARG A 484 19.61 12.05 -6.02
N PRO A 485 18.96 12.40 -7.13
CA PRO A 485 17.90 11.57 -7.70
C PRO A 485 18.37 10.22 -8.26
N ARG A 486 19.67 10.09 -8.63
CA ARG A 486 20.23 8.85 -9.19
C ARG A 486 20.95 7.94 -8.20
N SER A 487 20.96 8.28 -6.92
CA SER A 487 21.69 7.51 -5.90
C SER A 487 20.90 7.43 -4.62
N PRO A 488 19.65 6.91 -4.64
CA PRO A 488 18.90 6.69 -3.42
C PRO A 488 19.54 5.55 -2.63
N SER A 489 19.64 5.69 -1.34
CA SER A 489 19.96 4.58 -0.44
C SER A 489 18.65 3.89 -0.04
N PHE A 490 18.57 2.59 -0.18
CA PHE A 490 17.44 1.83 0.36
C PHE A 490 17.90 0.51 0.98
N GLU A 491 17.14 0.02 1.95
CA GLU A 491 17.31 -1.30 2.55
C GLU A 491 16.07 -2.16 2.23
N VAL A 492 16.29 -3.45 2.02
CA VAL A 492 15.20 -4.40 1.80
C VAL A 492 14.44 -4.57 3.12
N THR A 493 13.11 -4.50 3.06
CA THR A 493 12.25 -4.64 4.22
C THR A 493 12.26 -6.07 4.74
N ALA A 494 12.72 -6.29 5.97
CA ALA A 494 12.63 -7.58 6.62
C ALA A 494 11.16 -7.95 6.89
N LYS A 495 10.77 -9.19 6.60
CA LYS A 495 9.44 -9.75 6.82
C LYS A 495 9.54 -11.00 7.70
N GLY A 496 8.44 -11.36 8.39
CA GLY A 496 8.38 -12.56 9.23
C GLY A 496 8.95 -12.39 10.65
N ALA A 497 9.29 -11.17 11.07
CA ALA A 497 9.71 -10.92 12.44
C ALA A 497 8.50 -10.90 13.39
N VAL A 498 8.47 -11.77 14.40
CA VAL A 498 7.38 -11.80 15.37
C VAL A 498 7.68 -10.86 16.53
N GLN A 499 6.82 -9.87 16.75
CA GLN A 499 6.89 -9.00 17.92
C GLN A 499 6.51 -9.78 19.19
N THR A 500 7.49 -10.13 20.00
CA THR A 500 7.30 -10.97 21.20
C THR A 500 6.94 -10.19 22.46
N GLN A 501 7.24 -8.89 22.50
CA GLN A 501 7.03 -8.03 23.67
C GLN A 501 6.37 -6.70 23.29
N ASP A 502 5.66 -6.10 24.25
CA ASP A 502 5.17 -4.73 24.15
C ASP A 502 6.35 -3.77 24.34
N ARG A 503 6.63 -2.90 23.36
CA ARG A 503 7.73 -1.93 23.43
C ARG A 503 7.37 -0.64 22.67
N LEU A 504 8.16 0.42 22.89
CA LEU A 504 8.14 1.57 21.98
C LEU A 504 8.96 1.26 20.74
N SER A 505 8.46 1.69 19.57
CA SER A 505 9.24 1.69 18.35
C SER A 505 10.49 2.57 18.52
N GLU A 506 11.58 2.20 17.86
CA GLU A 506 12.80 3.03 17.78
C GLU A 506 12.51 4.41 17.19
N PHE A 507 11.46 4.53 16.39
CA PHE A 507 11.01 5.77 15.76
C PHE A 507 9.97 6.55 16.59
N ALA A 508 9.76 6.24 17.85
CA ALA A 508 8.73 6.88 18.67
C ALA A 508 9.05 8.33 19.08
N TRP A 509 10.33 8.68 19.29
CA TRP A 509 10.73 9.96 19.90
C TRP A 509 10.26 11.23 19.18
N PRO A 510 10.28 11.34 17.82
CA PRO A 510 9.75 12.52 17.14
C PRO A 510 8.26 12.76 17.45
N PHE A 511 7.48 11.69 17.63
CA PHE A 511 6.06 11.78 17.96
C PHE A 511 5.83 12.30 19.38
N PHE A 512 6.66 11.87 20.35
CA PHE A 512 6.62 12.42 21.72
C PHE A 512 6.99 13.90 21.73
N ALA A 513 8.01 14.31 20.97
CA ALA A 513 8.43 15.70 20.89
C ALA A 513 7.32 16.60 20.29
N ILE A 514 6.72 16.18 19.17
CA ILE A 514 5.62 16.92 18.54
C ILE A 514 4.39 16.94 19.47
N TYR A 515 4.05 15.82 20.10
CA TYR A 515 2.93 15.77 21.06
C TYR A 515 3.16 16.73 22.21
N GLY A 516 4.37 16.77 22.79
CA GLY A 516 4.72 17.70 23.87
C GLY A 516 4.63 19.17 23.43
N LEU A 517 5.08 19.49 22.21
CA LEU A 517 4.99 20.83 21.65
C LEU A 517 3.54 21.27 21.43
N LEU A 518 2.69 20.38 20.89
CA LEU A 518 1.27 20.65 20.70
C LEU A 518 0.51 20.77 22.03
N ALA A 519 0.89 19.97 23.04
CA ALA A 519 0.33 20.05 24.39
C ALA A 519 0.70 21.39 25.06
N LEU A 520 1.95 21.83 24.91
CA LEU A 520 2.38 23.17 25.34
C LEU A 520 1.55 24.25 24.63
N GLY A 521 1.38 24.15 23.31
CA GLY A 521 0.54 25.06 22.53
C GLY A 521 -0.91 25.09 23.05
N ALA A 522 -1.48 23.93 23.38
CA ALA A 522 -2.83 23.87 23.95
C ALA A 522 -2.93 24.58 25.33
N ALA A 523 -1.95 24.36 26.20
CA ALA A 523 -1.88 25.03 27.50
C ALA A 523 -1.77 26.56 27.36
N VAL A 524 -0.88 27.03 26.47
CA VAL A 524 -0.71 28.46 26.16
C VAL A 524 -1.97 29.03 25.54
N ALA A 525 -2.63 28.32 24.62
CA ALA A 525 -3.89 28.79 24.03
C ALA A 525 -5.00 28.98 25.08
N VAL A 526 -5.14 28.06 26.03
CA VAL A 526 -6.09 28.17 27.15
C VAL A 526 -5.74 29.39 28.02
N TYR A 527 -4.45 29.54 28.38
CA TYR A 527 -3.99 30.68 29.16
C TYR A 527 -4.31 32.02 28.46
N ARG A 528 -3.96 32.16 27.18
CA ARG A 528 -4.21 33.39 26.40
C ARG A 528 -5.70 33.66 26.18
N CYS A 529 -6.53 32.63 26.01
CA CYS A 529 -7.99 32.78 25.98
C CYS A 529 -8.58 33.42 27.24
N VAL A 530 -7.98 33.16 28.42
CA VAL A 530 -8.42 33.72 29.69
C VAL A 530 -7.79 35.06 29.96
N ALA A 531 -6.47 35.20 29.78
CA ALA A 531 -5.68 36.36 30.14
C ALA A 531 -5.76 37.53 29.13
N GLU A 532 -6.05 37.25 27.84
CA GLU A 532 -6.00 38.23 26.77
C GLU A 532 -7.38 38.39 26.08
N PRO A 533 -8.33 39.20 26.63
CA PRO A 533 -9.68 39.33 26.07
C PRO A 533 -9.72 39.79 24.60
N GLY A 534 -8.75 40.61 24.17
CA GLY A 534 -8.66 41.17 22.82
C GLY A 534 -8.43 40.13 21.72
N VAL A 535 -7.79 39.00 22.05
CA VAL A 535 -7.51 37.92 21.08
C VAL A 535 -8.32 36.67 21.35
N ARG A 536 -9.17 36.63 22.39
CA ARG A 536 -9.91 35.45 22.87
C ARG A 536 -10.59 34.68 21.76
N GLN A 537 -11.32 35.34 20.89
CA GLN A 537 -12.08 34.66 19.84
C GLN A 537 -11.17 33.98 18.82
N LEU A 538 -10.14 34.69 18.33
CA LEU A 538 -9.18 34.12 17.40
C LEU A 538 -8.40 32.98 18.05
N MET A 539 -7.97 33.18 19.30
CA MET A 539 -7.26 32.17 20.08
C MET A 539 -8.09 30.90 20.29
N PHE A 540 -9.40 31.02 20.46
CA PHE A 540 -10.31 29.88 20.56
C PHE A 540 -10.29 29.02 19.28
N PHE A 541 -10.40 29.63 18.08
CA PHE A 541 -10.38 28.90 16.82
C PHE A 541 -9.03 28.28 16.51
N VAL A 542 -7.93 29.01 16.71
CA VAL A 542 -6.58 28.50 16.51
C VAL A 542 -6.24 27.41 17.54
N GLY A 543 -6.70 27.60 18.79
CA GLY A 543 -6.60 26.60 19.85
C GLY A 543 -7.37 25.32 19.54
N LEU A 544 -8.58 25.44 18.94
CA LEU A 544 -9.35 24.28 18.50
C LEU A 544 -8.62 23.50 17.38
N TRP A 545 -8.00 24.21 16.42
CA TRP A 545 -7.17 23.57 15.42
C TRP A 545 -5.96 22.86 16.05
N ASN A 546 -5.25 23.53 16.97
CA ASN A 546 -4.14 22.90 17.70
C ASN A 546 -4.60 21.68 18.52
N MET A 547 -5.79 21.73 19.11
CA MET A 547 -6.36 20.59 19.85
C MET A 547 -6.64 19.39 18.93
N PHE A 548 -7.14 19.62 17.72
CA PHE A 548 -7.31 18.56 16.73
C PHE A 548 -5.96 17.93 16.34
N ASN A 549 -4.92 18.76 16.14
CA ASN A 549 -3.56 18.28 15.89
C ASN A 549 -3.01 17.48 17.09
N LEU A 550 -3.25 17.92 18.32
CA LEU A 550 -2.86 17.20 19.54
C LEU A 550 -3.55 15.84 19.65
N VAL A 551 -4.84 15.76 19.31
CA VAL A 551 -5.57 14.48 19.24
C VAL A 551 -4.93 13.55 18.22
N THR A 552 -4.63 14.04 17.01
CA THR A 552 -3.98 13.25 15.95
C THR A 552 -2.60 12.75 16.38
N ALA A 553 -1.79 13.63 16.99
CA ALA A 553 -0.50 13.25 17.55
C ALA A 553 -0.64 12.25 18.71
N GLY A 554 -1.70 12.37 19.51
CA GLY A 554 -2.03 11.40 20.56
C GLY A 554 -2.35 10.01 20.04
N VAL A 555 -3.15 9.92 18.97
CA VAL A 555 -3.42 8.63 18.30
C VAL A 555 -2.14 8.04 17.72
N ALA A 556 -1.27 8.88 17.15
CA ALA A 556 0.01 8.45 16.57
C ALA A 556 0.98 7.90 17.64
N LEU A 557 0.97 8.41 18.87
CA LEU A 557 1.70 7.79 19.98
C LEU A 557 1.24 6.34 20.20
N GLY A 558 -0.07 6.08 20.05
CA GLY A 558 -0.60 4.72 20.06
C GLY A 558 -0.11 3.85 18.90
N ALA A 559 0.06 4.44 17.72
CA ALA A 559 0.56 3.74 16.54
C ALA A 559 2.03 3.31 16.68
N VAL A 560 2.87 4.09 17.37
CA VAL A 560 4.29 3.77 17.60
C VAL A 560 4.55 2.99 18.89
N ALA A 561 3.53 2.75 19.73
CA ALA A 561 3.58 1.88 20.89
C ALA A 561 3.29 0.43 20.46
N GLU A 562 4.31 -0.28 20.02
CA GLU A 562 4.23 -1.61 19.44
C GLU A 562 3.71 -2.64 20.44
N ARG A 563 2.65 -3.33 20.06
CA ARG A 563 2.03 -4.39 20.86
C ARG A 563 2.58 -5.75 20.50
N ARG A 564 2.76 -6.60 21.51
CA ARG A 564 3.03 -8.02 21.31
C ARG A 564 2.00 -8.63 20.37
N ARG A 565 2.48 -9.37 19.38
CA ARG A 565 1.65 -10.19 18.49
C ARG A 565 1.38 -11.53 19.17
N ARG A 566 0.10 -11.90 19.26
CA ARG A 566 -0.32 -13.16 19.86
C ARG A 566 -0.34 -14.32 18.87
N GLU A 567 -0.52 -14.03 17.60
CA GLU A 567 -0.64 -15.00 16.51
C GLU A 567 0.65 -14.99 15.69
N ALA A 568 1.36 -16.11 15.65
CA ALA A 568 2.59 -16.25 14.86
C ALA A 568 2.31 -16.22 13.35
N HIS A 569 1.16 -16.78 12.92
CA HIS A 569 0.75 -16.86 11.53
C HIS A 569 -0.65 -16.23 11.35
N PRO A 570 -0.86 -15.44 10.27
CA PRO A 570 -2.18 -14.89 9.97
C PRO A 570 -3.18 -16.00 9.68
N ARG A 571 -4.44 -15.78 10.08
CA ARG A 571 -5.52 -16.74 9.94
C ARG A 571 -6.54 -16.29 8.91
N LEU A 572 -6.93 -17.22 8.05
CA LEU A 572 -8.00 -17.05 7.08
C LEU A 572 -9.20 -17.91 7.51
N SER A 573 -10.39 -17.31 7.55
CA SER A 573 -11.63 -18.05 7.77
C SER A 573 -12.02 -18.75 6.47
N ILE A 574 -12.20 -20.08 6.55
CA ILE A 574 -12.55 -20.94 5.42
C ILE A 574 -13.73 -21.83 5.79
N GLU A 575 -14.36 -22.42 4.79
CA GLU A 575 -15.44 -23.42 4.97
C GLU A 575 -15.06 -24.67 4.19
N ARG A 576 -14.22 -25.50 4.79
CA ARG A 576 -13.77 -26.74 4.16
C ARG A 576 -14.15 -27.94 5.03
N ARG A 577 -14.36 -29.09 4.40
CA ARG A 577 -14.59 -30.36 5.08
C ARG A 577 -13.33 -31.20 5.02
N GLY A 578 -13.23 -32.11 5.98
CA GLY A 578 -12.13 -33.07 6.03
C GLY A 578 -12.36 -34.14 7.07
N ALA A 579 -11.39 -35.04 7.20
CA ALA A 579 -11.37 -36.08 8.21
C ALA A 579 -10.03 -36.09 8.95
N LEU A 580 -10.08 -36.07 10.27
CA LEU A 580 -8.90 -36.20 11.12
C LEU A 580 -8.73 -37.66 11.48
N ALA A 581 -7.66 -38.31 11.00
CA ALA A 581 -7.30 -39.67 11.35
C ALA A 581 -6.37 -39.69 12.56
N LEU A 582 -6.80 -40.35 13.64
CA LEU A 582 -6.07 -40.55 14.89
C LEU A 582 -5.91 -42.05 15.12
N GLY A 583 -4.82 -42.64 14.64
CA GLY A 583 -4.68 -44.11 14.56
C GLY A 583 -5.71 -44.70 13.59
N GLU A 584 -6.56 -45.61 14.09
CA GLU A 584 -7.65 -46.20 13.28
C GLU A 584 -8.95 -45.40 13.29
N GLU A 585 -9.09 -44.42 14.17
CA GLU A 585 -10.26 -43.53 14.21
C GLU A 585 -10.22 -42.45 13.15
N HIS A 586 -11.32 -42.28 12.41
CA HIS A 586 -11.55 -41.22 11.44
C HIS A 586 -12.69 -40.30 11.90
N ILE A 587 -12.33 -39.09 12.35
CA ILE A 587 -13.25 -38.09 12.87
C ILE A 587 -13.57 -37.07 11.75
N ARG A 588 -14.83 -36.97 11.36
CA ARG A 588 -15.25 -35.98 10.36
C ARG A 588 -15.28 -34.57 10.97
N VAL A 589 -14.65 -33.63 10.28
CA VAL A 589 -14.49 -32.26 10.78
C VAL A 589 -14.81 -31.22 9.69
N ALA A 590 -15.33 -30.07 10.15
CA ALA A 590 -15.34 -28.84 9.37
C ALA A 590 -14.13 -27.99 9.78
N ILE A 591 -13.39 -27.47 8.81
CA ILE A 591 -12.24 -26.58 9.02
C ILE A 591 -12.77 -25.16 8.91
N GLU A 592 -12.77 -24.41 10.02
CA GLU A 592 -13.34 -23.04 10.10
C GLU A 592 -12.32 -21.95 9.90
N GLU A 593 -11.09 -22.15 10.36
CA GLU A 593 -9.98 -21.20 10.22
C GLU A 593 -8.69 -21.97 9.92
N VAL A 594 -7.83 -21.39 9.11
CA VAL A 594 -6.52 -21.94 8.77
C VAL A 594 -5.44 -20.86 8.79
N SER A 595 -4.23 -21.27 9.12
CA SER A 595 -2.97 -20.51 8.99
C SER A 595 -1.85 -21.48 8.61
N ALA A 596 -0.67 -20.96 8.25
CA ALA A 596 0.49 -21.80 7.98
C ALA A 596 0.90 -22.68 9.18
N GLY A 597 0.60 -22.25 10.42
CA GLY A 597 0.94 -22.99 11.63
C GLY A 597 -0.14 -23.96 12.15
N GLY A 598 -1.36 -23.97 11.59
CA GLY A 598 -2.44 -24.82 12.08
C GLY A 598 -3.84 -24.35 11.71
N CYS A 599 -4.83 -25.06 12.23
CA CYS A 599 -6.23 -24.77 11.92
C CYS A 599 -7.14 -24.89 13.15
N ARG A 600 -8.35 -24.35 12.99
CA ARG A 600 -9.46 -24.60 13.90
C ARG A 600 -10.46 -25.54 13.24
N LEU A 601 -10.78 -26.59 13.97
CA LEU A 601 -11.68 -27.67 13.54
C LEU A 601 -12.96 -27.62 14.36
N ARG A 602 -14.06 -28.02 13.76
CA ARG A 602 -15.32 -28.33 14.44
C ARG A 602 -15.78 -29.73 14.03
N ALA A 603 -16.12 -30.55 15.00
CA ALA A 603 -16.68 -31.88 14.75
C ALA A 603 -17.98 -31.79 13.93
N ALA A 604 -18.16 -32.69 12.98
CA ALA A 604 -19.33 -32.68 12.09
C ALA A 604 -20.61 -33.21 12.80
N THR A 605 -20.47 -34.12 13.75
CA THR A 605 -21.58 -34.71 14.52
C THR A 605 -21.26 -34.77 16.01
N GLU A 606 -22.26 -35.07 16.84
CA GLU A 606 -22.04 -35.29 18.28
C GLU A 606 -21.12 -36.49 18.56
N ALA A 607 -21.20 -37.55 17.75
CA ALA A 607 -20.29 -38.70 17.87
C ALA A 607 -18.85 -38.28 17.57
N ASP A 608 -18.63 -37.53 16.49
CA ASP A 608 -17.34 -36.93 16.15
C ASP A 608 -16.81 -36.01 17.25
N ALA A 609 -17.71 -35.20 17.91
CA ALA A 609 -17.33 -34.33 19.02
C ALA A 609 -16.86 -35.12 20.26
N LYS A 610 -17.52 -36.22 20.59
CA LYS A 610 -17.10 -37.13 21.68
C LYS A 610 -15.76 -37.78 21.38
N ALA A 611 -15.56 -38.30 20.15
CA ALA A 611 -14.30 -38.88 19.70
C ALA A 611 -13.17 -37.83 19.77
N LEU A 612 -13.41 -36.60 19.29
CA LEU A 612 -12.44 -35.53 19.32
C LEU A 612 -12.08 -35.11 20.77
N ALA A 613 -13.08 -35.08 21.69
CA ALA A 613 -12.85 -34.82 23.12
C ALA A 613 -12.04 -35.92 23.82
N ALA A 614 -12.24 -37.17 23.45
CA ALA A 614 -11.47 -38.31 23.97
C ALA A 614 -10.01 -38.29 23.50
N ALA A 615 -9.73 -37.77 22.33
CA ALA A 615 -8.41 -37.73 21.69
C ALA A 615 -7.37 -36.86 22.41
N LYS A 616 -7.80 -35.91 23.28
CA LYS A 616 -6.93 -34.99 24.04
C LYS A 616 -5.81 -34.42 23.18
N VAL A 617 -4.53 -34.61 23.54
CA VAL A 617 -3.35 -34.17 22.79
C VAL A 617 -2.85 -35.37 21.97
N ALA A 618 -3.36 -35.55 20.75
CA ALA A 618 -2.98 -36.63 19.86
C ALA A 618 -2.38 -36.10 18.54
N GLU A 619 -1.47 -36.85 17.98
CA GLU A 619 -0.94 -36.61 16.64
C GLU A 619 -1.71 -37.49 15.64
N GLY A 620 -1.98 -36.92 14.47
CA GLY A 620 -2.72 -37.59 13.41
C GLY A 620 -2.53 -36.91 12.06
N ARG A 621 -3.31 -37.35 11.09
CA ARG A 621 -3.33 -36.77 9.74
C ARG A 621 -4.70 -36.15 9.45
N LEU A 622 -4.69 -34.87 9.06
CA LEU A 622 -5.86 -34.16 8.59
C LEU A 622 -5.97 -34.39 7.07
N PHE A 623 -6.93 -35.19 6.64
CA PHE A 623 -7.30 -35.34 5.24
C PHE A 623 -8.28 -34.24 4.85
N ILE A 624 -8.00 -33.58 3.72
CA ILE A 624 -8.74 -32.43 3.24
C ILE A 624 -9.58 -32.87 2.03
N ASP A 625 -10.85 -32.50 2.00
CA ASP A 625 -11.64 -32.70 0.78
C ASP A 625 -11.15 -31.66 -0.25
N SER A 626 -10.44 -32.16 -1.30
CA SER A 626 -9.79 -31.32 -2.29
C SER A 626 -10.80 -30.52 -3.13
N CYS A 627 -10.42 -29.30 -3.51
CA CYS A 627 -11.16 -28.50 -4.50
C CYS A 627 -10.98 -29.01 -5.94
N VAL A 628 -9.97 -29.87 -6.17
CA VAL A 628 -9.51 -30.24 -7.52
C VAL A 628 -10.08 -31.57 -7.97
N ASP A 629 -9.99 -32.58 -7.12
CA ASP A 629 -10.30 -33.96 -7.46
C ASP A 629 -10.81 -34.66 -6.20
N ALA A 630 -12.04 -35.11 -6.25
CA ALA A 630 -12.63 -35.90 -5.14
C ALA A 630 -11.86 -37.19 -4.83
N ALA A 631 -11.08 -37.71 -5.78
CA ALA A 631 -10.21 -38.86 -5.60
C ALA A 631 -8.88 -38.51 -4.90
N ARG A 632 -8.41 -37.28 -4.99
CA ARG A 632 -7.21 -36.79 -4.29
C ARG A 632 -7.61 -36.21 -2.94
N ARG A 633 -7.15 -36.83 -1.86
CA ARG A 633 -7.28 -36.31 -0.48
C ARG A 633 -5.92 -35.87 0.02
N PRO A 634 -5.49 -34.63 -0.24
CA PRO A 634 -4.27 -34.10 0.34
C PRO A 634 -4.36 -34.21 1.88
N SER A 635 -3.27 -34.52 2.53
CA SER A 635 -3.25 -34.67 3.98
C SER A 635 -2.10 -33.91 4.61
N LEU A 636 -2.33 -33.38 5.81
CA LEU A 636 -1.37 -32.65 6.63
C LEU A 636 -1.18 -33.40 7.96
N SER A 637 0.06 -33.49 8.39
CA SER A 637 0.36 -33.93 9.77
C SER A 637 -0.13 -32.86 10.74
N ALA A 638 -1.02 -33.26 11.66
CA ALA A 638 -1.68 -32.35 12.57
C ALA A 638 -1.67 -32.88 13.99
N ARG A 639 -1.30 -32.04 14.95
CA ARG A 639 -1.34 -32.33 16.37
C ARG A 639 -2.45 -31.52 17.03
N ILE A 640 -3.38 -32.17 17.72
CA ILE A 640 -4.40 -31.49 18.51
C ILE A 640 -3.73 -30.75 19.67
N VAL A 641 -3.95 -29.45 19.77
CA VAL A 641 -3.41 -28.57 20.83
C VAL A 641 -4.41 -28.36 21.95
N SER A 642 -5.69 -28.21 21.60
CA SER A 642 -6.77 -28.02 22.56
C SER A 642 -8.10 -28.48 21.98
N VAL A 643 -8.97 -28.96 22.83
CA VAL A 643 -10.36 -29.32 22.50
C VAL A 643 -11.28 -28.58 23.45
N ALA A 644 -12.30 -27.92 22.92
CA ALA A 644 -13.34 -27.22 23.67
C ALA A 644 -14.57 -28.13 23.85
N PRO A 645 -15.38 -27.91 24.93
CA PRO A 645 -16.57 -28.71 25.21
C PRO A 645 -17.64 -28.67 24.10
N ASP A 646 -17.62 -27.65 23.25
CA ASP A 646 -18.57 -27.42 22.15
C ASP A 646 -18.17 -28.20 20.85
N GLY A 647 -17.23 -29.11 20.94
CA GLY A 647 -16.75 -29.91 19.80
C GLY A 647 -15.80 -29.16 18.84
N ARG A 648 -15.27 -28.01 19.26
CA ARG A 648 -14.20 -27.31 18.55
C ARG A 648 -12.84 -27.74 19.04
N ALA A 649 -11.87 -27.80 18.13
CA ALA A 649 -10.48 -28.09 18.46
C ALA A 649 -9.54 -27.17 17.70
N ALA A 650 -8.37 -26.93 18.28
CA ALA A 650 -7.23 -26.32 17.61
C ALA A 650 -6.20 -27.40 17.31
N ALA A 651 -5.72 -27.42 16.07
CA ALA A 651 -4.66 -28.33 15.63
C ALA A 651 -3.48 -27.52 15.08
N ALA A 652 -2.26 -27.91 15.44
CA ALA A 652 -1.01 -27.38 14.91
C ALA A 652 -0.51 -28.30 13.79
N PHE A 653 -0.02 -27.72 12.70
CA PHE A 653 0.57 -28.46 11.59
C PHE A 653 2.07 -28.73 11.85
N ALA A 654 2.54 -29.88 11.40
CA ALA A 654 3.95 -30.23 11.31
C ALA A 654 4.33 -30.28 9.83
N LEU A 655 4.78 -29.13 9.28
CA LEU A 655 5.20 -29.00 7.88
C LEU A 655 6.67 -29.45 7.77
N SER A 656 6.90 -30.73 7.55
CA SER A 656 8.24 -31.30 7.51
C SER A 656 8.70 -31.68 6.11
N GLN A 657 7.77 -31.81 5.17
CA GLN A 657 8.03 -32.22 3.80
C GLN A 657 7.45 -31.22 2.79
N PRO A 658 8.04 -31.06 1.60
CA PRO A 658 7.53 -30.17 0.55
C PRO A 658 6.08 -30.48 0.15
N GLN A 659 5.64 -31.75 0.21
CA GLN A 659 4.26 -32.16 -0.07
C GLN A 659 3.26 -31.59 0.94
N ASP A 660 3.68 -31.32 2.18
CA ASP A 660 2.84 -30.69 3.19
C ASP A 660 2.45 -29.27 2.75
N TYR A 661 3.35 -28.55 2.07
CA TYR A 661 3.09 -27.20 1.56
C TYR A 661 2.09 -27.20 0.39
N LEU A 662 2.07 -28.25 -0.45
CA LEU A 662 1.03 -28.40 -1.49
C LEU A 662 -0.36 -28.63 -0.88
N ALA A 663 -0.44 -29.45 0.17
CA ALA A 663 -1.69 -29.68 0.89
C ALA A 663 -2.15 -28.41 1.64
N LEU A 664 -1.20 -27.67 2.22
CA LEU A 664 -1.47 -26.37 2.85
C LEU A 664 -1.95 -25.35 1.81
N ALA A 665 -1.35 -25.31 0.63
CA ALA A 665 -1.74 -24.42 -0.46
C ALA A 665 -3.18 -24.72 -0.95
N ASP A 666 -3.55 -25.98 -1.14
CA ASP A 666 -4.93 -26.36 -1.47
C ASP A 666 -5.91 -25.93 -0.37
N LEU A 667 -5.53 -26.06 0.90
CA LEU A 667 -6.38 -25.68 2.02
C LEU A 667 -6.55 -24.15 2.15
N MET A 668 -5.46 -23.38 2.02
CA MET A 668 -5.47 -21.92 2.23
C MET A 668 -5.87 -21.15 0.99
N TYR A 669 -5.41 -21.56 -0.18
CA TYR A 669 -5.49 -20.80 -1.44
C TYR A 669 -6.31 -21.52 -2.51
N GLY A 670 -7.02 -22.58 -2.17
CA GLY A 670 -7.87 -23.33 -3.10
C GLY A 670 -9.14 -22.57 -3.53
N ASP A 671 -9.66 -21.69 -2.67
CA ASP A 671 -10.91 -20.95 -2.91
C ASP A 671 -10.75 -19.45 -2.61
N ALA A 672 -10.73 -18.62 -3.65
CA ALA A 672 -10.60 -17.18 -3.55
C ALA A 672 -11.78 -16.51 -2.81
N SER A 673 -12.96 -17.14 -2.75
CA SER A 673 -14.12 -16.60 -2.03
C SER A 673 -13.86 -16.39 -0.53
N ALA A 674 -12.93 -17.15 0.05
CA ALA A 674 -12.49 -16.96 1.43
C ALA A 674 -11.80 -15.59 1.62
N LEU A 675 -10.96 -15.18 0.67
CA LEU A 675 -10.28 -13.89 0.70
C LEU A 675 -11.26 -12.74 0.43
N GLU A 676 -12.22 -12.94 -0.48
CA GLU A 676 -13.31 -11.97 -0.73
C GLU A 676 -14.14 -11.73 0.53
N ARG A 677 -14.56 -12.81 1.22
CA ARG A 677 -15.30 -12.71 2.50
C ARG A 677 -14.47 -11.99 3.56
N PHE A 678 -13.18 -12.30 3.67
CA PHE A 678 -12.26 -11.64 4.60
C PHE A 678 -12.18 -10.13 4.33
N GLN A 679 -11.99 -9.74 3.08
CA GLN A 679 -11.92 -8.33 2.68
C GLN A 679 -13.28 -7.62 2.89
N ALA A 680 -14.38 -8.24 2.50
CA ALA A 680 -15.72 -7.70 2.65
C ALA A 680 -16.09 -7.48 4.14
N ALA A 681 -15.70 -8.38 5.02
CA ALA A 681 -15.92 -8.25 6.46
C ALA A 681 -15.19 -7.03 7.07
N ARG A 682 -14.06 -6.63 6.50
CA ARG A 682 -13.29 -5.44 6.91
C ARG A 682 -13.83 -4.14 6.32
N ARG A 683 -14.51 -4.17 5.17
CA ARG A 683 -15.10 -3.00 4.49
C ARG A 683 -16.35 -2.46 5.19
N ALA A 684 -16.38 -2.51 6.53
CA ALA A 684 -17.47 -1.95 7.32
C ALA A 684 -17.47 -0.42 7.25
N HIS A 685 -18.51 0.15 6.64
CA HIS A 685 -18.68 1.60 6.57
C HIS A 685 -18.80 2.21 7.96
N LYS A 686 -18.05 3.26 8.25
CA LYS A 686 -18.16 4.03 9.48
C LYS A 686 -18.52 5.48 9.15
N GLY A 687 -19.66 5.93 9.68
CA GLY A 687 -20.12 7.30 9.48
C GLY A 687 -19.15 8.33 10.08
N ILE A 688 -19.13 9.55 9.53
CA ILE A 688 -18.23 10.63 9.94
C ILE A 688 -18.31 10.87 11.45
N VAL A 689 -19.51 10.98 12.03
CA VAL A 689 -19.71 11.26 13.46
C VAL A 689 -19.13 10.14 14.34
N ALA A 690 -19.49 8.89 14.05
CA ALA A 690 -19.00 7.75 14.82
C ALA A 690 -17.48 7.57 14.68
N GLY A 691 -16.93 7.82 13.50
CA GLY A 691 -15.49 7.81 13.25
C GLY A 691 -14.75 8.90 14.03
N THR A 692 -15.30 10.11 14.05
CA THR A 692 -14.72 11.24 14.77
C THR A 692 -14.73 11.01 16.28
N VAL A 693 -15.85 10.53 16.84
CA VAL A 693 -15.92 10.21 18.28
C VAL A 693 -14.90 9.13 18.66
N GLN A 694 -14.75 8.11 17.85
CA GLN A 694 -13.75 7.09 18.09
C GLN A 694 -12.31 7.64 17.99
N PHE A 695 -12.04 8.50 17.03
CA PHE A 695 -10.73 9.11 16.85
C PHE A 695 -10.36 10.00 18.04
N LEU A 696 -11.30 10.82 18.53
CA LEU A 696 -11.13 11.62 19.75
C LEU A 696 -10.88 10.73 20.98
N TRP A 697 -11.60 9.62 21.10
CA TRP A 697 -11.38 8.64 22.18
C TRP A 697 -9.98 8.04 22.15
N TRP A 698 -9.49 7.65 20.98
CA TRP A 698 -8.11 7.17 20.83
C TRP A 698 -7.10 8.26 21.20
N GLY A 699 -7.32 9.50 20.76
CA GLY A 699 -6.45 10.63 21.11
C GLY A 699 -6.32 10.87 22.61
N ALA A 700 -7.33 10.50 23.39
CA ALA A 700 -7.30 10.59 24.86
C ALA A 700 -6.61 9.38 25.53
N ILE A 701 -6.82 8.16 25.00
CA ILE A 701 -6.39 6.92 25.68
C ILE A 701 -4.99 6.47 25.23
N GLU A 702 -4.66 6.60 23.93
CA GLU A 702 -3.41 6.05 23.41
C GLU A 702 -2.15 6.75 23.95
N PRO A 703 -2.14 8.07 24.22
CA PRO A 703 -1.01 8.70 24.89
C PRO A 703 -0.73 8.08 26.26
N LEU A 704 -1.76 7.78 27.06
CA LEU A 704 -1.61 7.18 28.39
C LEU A 704 -0.91 5.81 28.28
N ARG A 705 -1.26 5.03 27.27
CA ARG A 705 -0.60 3.76 26.99
C ARG A 705 0.86 3.95 26.57
N ALA A 706 1.13 4.87 25.64
CA ALA A 706 2.48 5.13 25.17
C ALA A 706 3.40 5.63 26.29
N PHE A 707 2.92 6.52 27.15
CA PHE A 707 3.65 6.97 28.34
C PHE A 707 3.89 5.83 29.36
N ALA A 708 2.94 4.87 29.47
CA ALA A 708 3.15 3.71 30.33
C ALA A 708 4.32 2.81 29.85
N TYR A 709 4.63 2.81 28.55
CA TYR A 709 5.76 2.06 27.99
C TYR A 709 7.11 2.74 28.22
N LEU A 710 7.16 4.00 28.65
CA LEU A 710 8.38 4.68 29.09
C LEU A 710 8.82 4.21 30.49
N ARG A 711 7.92 3.60 31.28
CA ARG A 711 8.25 3.11 32.63
C ARG A 711 8.99 1.77 32.51
N PRO A 712 10.20 1.63 33.11
CA PRO A 712 10.89 0.34 33.15
C PRO A 712 9.99 -0.69 33.85
N ARG A 713 9.71 -1.81 33.19
CA ARG A 713 9.10 -2.96 33.86
C ARG A 713 10.15 -3.61 34.75
N ALA A 714 9.89 -3.67 36.06
CA ALA A 714 10.79 -4.34 37.00
C ALA A 714 10.95 -5.81 36.56
N GLY A 715 12.17 -6.20 36.16
CA GLY A 715 12.51 -7.59 35.84
C GLY A 715 12.99 -7.88 34.42
N ASP A 716 13.01 -6.90 33.50
CA ASP A 716 13.51 -7.12 32.14
C ASP A 716 14.94 -6.57 31.97
N PRO A 717 15.98 -7.43 31.83
CA PRO A 717 17.36 -7.00 31.66
C PRO A 717 17.62 -6.21 30.37
N SER A 718 16.78 -6.39 29.33
CA SER A 718 16.90 -5.72 28.02
C SER A 718 16.48 -4.24 28.05
N LEU A 719 15.80 -3.79 29.12
CA LEU A 719 15.32 -2.43 29.29
C LEU A 719 16.27 -1.53 30.11
N ARG A 720 17.47 -2.00 30.48
CA ARG A 720 18.46 -1.21 31.23
C ARG A 720 19.23 -0.19 30.40
N GLU A 721 19.20 -0.31 29.08
CA GLU A 721 19.69 0.74 28.19
C GLU A 721 18.48 1.47 27.57
N PRO A 722 18.41 2.81 27.63
CA PRO A 722 17.50 3.56 26.80
C PRO A 722 17.79 3.13 25.35
N PRO A 723 16.76 2.92 24.50
CA PRO A 723 17.02 2.61 23.12
C PRO A 723 18.00 3.65 22.58
N PRO A 724 19.10 3.26 21.94
CA PRO A 724 20.05 4.21 21.40
C PRO A 724 19.23 5.18 20.55
N PHE A 725 19.50 6.49 20.72
CA PHE A 725 18.86 7.49 19.85
C PHE A 725 18.94 6.95 18.45
N ALA A 726 17.78 6.68 17.85
CA ALA A 726 17.72 6.02 16.57
C ALA A 726 18.74 6.70 15.68
N ASP A 727 19.79 5.99 15.33
CA ASP A 727 20.78 6.54 14.42
C ASP A 727 20.07 6.65 13.08
N PHE A 728 19.56 7.85 12.79
CA PHE A 728 18.89 8.15 11.55
C PHE A 728 19.76 7.83 10.33
N SER A 729 21.06 7.57 10.54
CA SER A 729 21.96 7.08 9.50
C SER A 729 21.62 5.67 9.04
N THR A 730 20.95 4.85 9.86
CA THR A 730 20.56 3.48 9.47
C THR A 730 19.43 3.44 8.44
N ILE A 731 18.52 4.41 8.43
CA ILE A 731 17.50 4.55 7.36
C ILE A 731 18.11 5.13 6.08
N PHE A 732 19.19 5.92 6.20
CA PHE A 732 19.77 6.70 5.13
C PHE A 732 21.19 6.28 4.76
N GLY A 733 21.61 5.09 5.19
CA GLY A 733 22.82 4.45 4.72
C GLY A 733 23.92 4.29 5.74
N ARG A 734 24.21 3.07 6.10
CA ARG A 734 25.62 2.61 6.02
C ARG A 734 26.00 2.84 4.56
N ARG A 735 27.20 3.40 4.31
CA ARG A 735 27.73 3.87 3.02
C ARG A 735 27.10 3.14 1.83
N PRO A 736 26.49 3.84 0.87
CA PRO A 736 25.87 3.20 -0.28
C PRO A 736 26.89 2.27 -0.93
N GLN A 737 26.52 1.00 -1.15
CA GLN A 737 27.12 0.27 -2.25
C GLN A 737 26.88 1.13 -3.47
N ARG A 738 27.92 1.82 -3.94
CA ARG A 738 27.83 2.67 -5.11
C ARG A 738 27.32 1.78 -6.24
N LEU A 739 26.08 1.96 -6.64
CA LEU A 739 25.64 1.63 -7.98
C LEU A 739 26.56 2.47 -8.88
N ARG A 740 27.57 1.84 -9.47
CA ARG A 740 28.37 2.49 -10.51
C ARG A 740 27.37 2.84 -11.63
N PRO A 741 27.36 4.09 -12.11
CA PRO A 741 26.64 4.39 -13.33
C PRO A 741 27.15 3.43 -14.42
N PRO A 742 26.29 2.99 -15.36
CA PRO A 742 26.74 2.25 -16.50
C PRO A 742 27.86 3.04 -17.15
N ALA A 743 28.98 2.39 -17.38
CA ALA A 743 30.10 2.99 -18.11
C ALA A 743 29.52 3.53 -19.43
N ASP A 744 29.85 4.78 -19.73
CA ASP A 744 29.46 5.44 -20.97
C ASP A 744 30.10 4.61 -22.12
N GLU A 745 29.35 3.68 -22.71
CA GLU A 745 29.72 2.97 -23.93
C GLU A 745 29.60 3.92 -25.14
N ARG A 746 30.37 4.99 -25.11
CA ARG A 746 30.72 5.79 -26.29
C ARG A 746 32.22 5.95 -26.39
N ALA A 747 32.92 4.82 -26.43
CA ALA A 747 34.25 4.73 -27.00
C ALA A 747 34.23 3.60 -28.01
N THR A 748 33.77 3.91 -29.20
CA THR A 748 33.96 3.06 -30.37
C THR A 748 35.46 2.90 -30.59
N PRO A 749 36.05 1.67 -30.65
CA PRO A 749 37.42 1.50 -31.03
C PRO A 749 37.57 1.92 -32.50
N ALA A 750 38.49 2.84 -32.76
CA ALA A 750 38.88 3.20 -34.11
C ALA A 750 39.37 1.94 -34.85
N ILE A 751 38.62 1.50 -35.85
CA ILE A 751 39.05 0.48 -36.80
C ILE A 751 40.14 1.13 -37.64
N GLU A 752 41.41 0.75 -37.41
CA GLU A 752 42.54 0.98 -38.32
C GLU A 752 42.18 0.39 -39.68
N ARG A 753 41.82 1.25 -40.63
CA ARG A 753 41.80 0.89 -42.03
C ARG A 753 43.26 0.74 -42.52
N LYS A 754 43.77 -0.48 -42.61
CA LYS A 754 44.90 -0.82 -43.46
C LYS A 754 44.48 -0.53 -44.89
N ARG A 755 45.10 0.49 -45.51
CA ARG A 755 45.18 0.67 -46.96
C ARG A 755 46.09 -0.44 -47.54
N SER A 756 45.53 -1.35 -48.28
CA SER A 756 46.25 -2.11 -49.25
C SER A 756 45.98 -1.47 -50.60
N ALA A 757 47.03 -0.95 -51.15
CA ALA A 757 47.13 -0.53 -52.57
C ALA A 757 47.17 -1.80 -53.43
N THR A 758 46.30 -1.87 -54.41
CA THR A 758 46.62 -2.54 -55.69
C THR A 758 45.75 -1.87 -56.77
N ASP A 759 46.52 -1.46 -57.78
CA ASP A 759 46.08 -0.88 -59.04
C ASP A 759 45.15 -1.81 -59.83
N GLU A 760 44.40 -1.25 -60.69
CA GLU A 760 44.28 -1.36 -62.16
C GLU A 760 42.82 -1.38 -62.67
N LYS A 761 42.59 -0.38 -63.53
CA LYS A 761 41.88 -0.36 -64.81
C LYS A 761 40.57 -1.19 -65.00
N VAL A 762 39.51 -0.60 -65.28
CA VAL A 762 38.83 -0.18 -66.52
C VAL A 762 37.56 0.59 -66.13
#